data_5c7e6c443364d40c7f83351d23543ada
#
_entry.id   5c7e6c443364d40c7f83351d23543ada
#
_cell.length_a   1.000
_cell.length_b   1.000
_cell.length_c   1.000
_cell.angle_alpha   90.00
_cell.angle_beta   90.00
_cell.angle_gamma   90.00
#
_symmetry.space_group_name_H-M   'P 1'
#
loop_
_entity.id
_entity.type
_entity.pdbx_description
1 polymer ?
#
loop_
_entity_poly.entity_id
_entity_poly.type
_entity_poly.pdbx_seq_one_letter_code
_entity_poly.pdbx_strand_id
1 'polypeptide(L)'
;MSSADGGCCGGLISIAPPHAATPMVSATTAEVSRRGTSPRQQATYRMAPRLVDQTSAMSPAVVPAATYRLQFNTSFTFDDATAIVDYLDRLGISHCYASSYFRAVPGSTHGYDVADPTQLNPEIGDRESYDRWVRTLRGHHMGHIIDLVPNHMGIAQSANPWWQDVLENGPSSQYASFFDIDWHPLKVELENKVLLPILGDSYGAALERQEITLHYVNGAFNAHYFGSVLPIAPGTYDRILEVDADALLAEIGERDDGLELLSILTAIRHLPGREAQTPQARAERNREKEVIKRRLARLTADSPAVLSHIERAVKTLNGERNHPRSFDRLDDLLSAQPYRLAYWRVAAEEINYRRFFDINELAALRMEDPQVFERTHAFAFELLREGCIDGIRIDHVDGLYDPWPVEGTTGYEFLVRVNGLFVDGRSERAVNEAFERFTRLRAPFREFAYRSKQLILRMSMASELQVLAHGLNRFSERNRHSRDFTLNLLVYAMREIIASFPVYRTYVNGREPDVSAHDRRYIEYAVSEAKRRNPRHPSVVFDFVRGLLLKKADYIPEEAREEHLKFLSKFQQVTSPVTAKGIEDTALYIYNRLVSLNEVGGEPDKFGVTAEALHAWLAERARRWPHALSASSTHDTKRSEDVRARINALSEIAGEWRQAAGRWARINRKARLILDGESYPSRNEEYLLYQTIVGTWPVQPMSGEQEREYCQRITDYMLKTMREAKVFTSWLNPSEPHEQAMTRFVEMVLSPANAAFRRDFGELASRVARYGVYNSLAQLAIKIGAPGVPDFYQGTELWDFSLVDPDNRRPVDYEKRRRLLENLGDPAELLEHPEDGRLKLFATTTMLKARRAAHDLFRCGRYEPLAIDGSVREHVFAFARVLGQRQAIVAVPRLVASLQPDGSAPTGEVWRDTRIAVPDDAPRCYRQAFTGECAAVIEEGGRRWMRAADVFARFPIALLEAA
;
A
#
# COMPACT_ATOMS: atom_id res chain seq x y z
N MET A 1 4.78 -5.60 -17.67
CA MET A 1 5.46 -4.78 -16.64
C MET A 1 4.35 -4.18 -15.80
N SER A 2 4.06 -4.76 -14.66
CA SER A 2 2.92 -4.35 -13.83
C SER A 2 3.45 -3.59 -12.62
N SER A 3 3.26 -2.30 -12.57
CA SER A 3 3.25 -1.58 -11.30
C SER A 3 1.90 -1.82 -10.64
N ALA A 4 1.80 -2.80 -9.82
CA ALA A 4 0.62 -3.00 -8.97
C ALA A 4 0.99 -2.60 -7.56
N ASP A 5 0.72 -1.36 -7.20
CA ASP A 5 0.78 -0.87 -5.83
C ASP A 5 -0.65 -0.81 -5.29
N GLY A 6 -0.99 -1.81 -4.53
CA GLY A 6 -2.21 -1.79 -3.73
C GLY A 6 -1.95 -1.07 -2.42
N GLY A 7 -2.66 0.01 -2.15
CA GLY A 7 -2.58 0.73 -0.89
C GLY A 7 -2.97 -0.14 0.29
N CYS A 8 -2.08 -0.28 1.24
CA CYS A 8 -2.32 -0.99 2.48
C CYS A 8 -2.22 -0.06 3.68
N CYS A 9 -3.07 -0.31 4.67
CA CYS A 9 -3.01 0.37 5.96
C CYS A 9 -1.63 0.16 6.61
N GLY A 10 -0.75 1.13 6.52
CA GLY A 10 0.52 1.14 7.22
C GLY A 10 0.37 1.65 8.65
N GLY A 11 1.11 1.09 9.59
CA GLY A 11 1.14 1.52 10.99
C GLY A 11 2.47 2.17 11.36
N LEU A 12 2.43 3.15 12.24
CA LEU A 12 3.59 3.79 12.83
C LEU A 12 3.94 3.10 14.14
N ILE A 13 5.20 2.67 14.28
CA ILE A 13 5.74 2.22 15.56
C ILE A 13 6.65 3.32 16.09
N SER A 14 6.24 3.94 17.19
CA SER A 14 7.12 4.74 18.04
C SER A 14 7.64 3.87 19.17
N ILE A 15 8.93 3.73 19.30
CA ILE A 15 9.55 2.96 20.39
C ILE A 15 9.68 3.88 21.60
N ALA A 16 8.60 4.02 22.36
CA ALA A 16 8.63 4.61 23.70
C ALA A 16 8.12 3.60 24.73
N PRO A 17 8.69 3.51 25.93
CA PRO A 17 8.20 2.60 26.96
C PRO A 17 6.81 3.03 27.46
N PRO A 18 5.93 2.13 27.80
CA PRO A 18 4.63 2.46 28.36
C PRO A 18 4.79 3.08 29.76
N HIS A 19 4.28 4.28 29.98
CA HIS A 19 4.08 4.82 31.30
C HIS A 19 3.08 3.96 32.08
N ALA A 20 3.56 3.37 33.17
CA ALA A 20 2.74 2.62 34.12
C ALA A 20 1.69 3.54 34.75
N ALA A 21 0.43 3.29 34.45
CA ALA A 21 -0.68 3.73 35.28
C ALA A 21 -1.00 2.63 36.29
N THR A 22 -0.71 2.88 37.54
CA THR A 22 -1.05 1.98 38.66
C THR A 22 -2.52 2.16 39.02
N PRO A 23 -3.32 1.11 39.09
CA PRO A 23 -4.51 1.11 39.92
C PRO A 23 -4.21 0.37 41.22
N MET A 24 -4.39 1.04 42.36
CA MET A 24 -4.53 0.39 43.66
C MET A 24 -5.71 -0.58 43.64
N VAL A 25 -5.44 -1.82 43.95
CA VAL A 25 -6.47 -2.72 44.45
C VAL A 25 -5.88 -3.55 45.60
N SER A 26 -6.62 -3.54 46.68
CA SER A 26 -6.37 -4.16 47.95
C SER A 26 -6.20 -5.68 47.92
N ALA A 27 -5.31 -6.14 48.76
CA ALA A 27 -5.07 -7.56 49.04
C ALA A 27 -6.22 -8.25 49.72
N THR A 28 -6.53 -9.49 49.29
CA THR A 28 -7.01 -10.55 50.18
C THR A 28 -6.35 -11.88 49.80
N THR A 29 -5.73 -12.45 50.76
CA THR A 29 -5.01 -13.73 50.82
C THR A 29 -5.96 -14.91 50.67
N ALA A 30 -5.55 -15.93 49.91
CA ALA A 30 -5.88 -17.33 50.19
C ALA A 30 -4.78 -18.26 49.63
N GLU A 31 -4.10 -18.94 50.52
CA GLU A 31 -3.25 -20.10 50.27
C GLU A 31 -4.06 -21.28 49.74
N VAL A 32 -3.53 -22.08 48.83
CA VAL A 32 -3.63 -23.56 48.85
C VAL A 32 -2.58 -24.21 47.90
N SER A 33 -1.67 -24.93 48.55
CA SER A 33 -1.19 -26.29 48.21
C SER A 33 -0.41 -26.56 46.90
N ARG A 34 0.87 -26.84 47.12
CA ARG A 34 1.81 -27.55 46.22
C ARG A 34 1.33 -28.98 45.92
N ARG A 35 1.40 -29.39 44.63
CA ARG A 35 1.92 -30.71 44.21
C ARG A 35 2.49 -30.62 42.81
N GLY A 36 3.66 -31.22 42.65
CA GLY A 36 4.50 -31.03 41.48
C GLY A 36 4.14 -31.89 40.29
N THR A 37 4.49 -31.45 39.14
CA THR A 37 4.76 -32.25 37.95
C THR A 37 5.94 -31.66 37.16
N SER A 38 6.70 -32.57 36.59
CA SER A 38 7.93 -32.47 35.79
C SER A 38 8.14 -31.27 34.88
N PRO A 39 9.38 -30.78 34.71
CA PRO A 39 9.73 -29.65 33.83
C PRO A 39 10.08 -30.14 32.42
N ARG A 40 9.09 -30.27 31.56
CA ARG A 40 9.25 -30.32 30.09
C ARG A 40 7.99 -29.76 29.43
N GLN A 41 8.11 -28.68 28.71
CA GLN A 41 7.10 -27.92 27.93
C GLN A 41 6.64 -26.62 28.59
N GLN A 42 7.54 -25.64 28.59
CA GLN A 42 7.20 -24.21 28.58
C GLN A 42 8.31 -23.48 27.84
N ALA A 43 8.39 -23.70 26.53
CA ALA A 43 8.95 -22.72 25.61
C ALA A 43 7.84 -21.76 25.23
N THR A 44 7.26 -21.08 26.20
CA THR A 44 6.37 -19.96 25.98
C THR A 44 7.21 -18.70 25.75
N TYR A 45 7.07 -18.17 24.57
CA TYR A 45 7.60 -16.92 24.07
C TYR A 45 7.64 -15.80 25.12
N ARG A 46 8.82 -15.61 25.73
CA ARG A 46 9.20 -14.42 26.48
C ARG A 46 10.31 -13.70 25.70
N MET A 47 9.97 -13.08 24.55
CA MET A 47 10.94 -12.24 23.85
C MET A 47 10.77 -10.74 24.11
N ALA A 48 9.63 -10.30 24.63
CA ALA A 48 9.42 -8.88 24.90
C ALA A 48 10.33 -8.24 25.97
N PRO A 49 10.76 -8.91 27.07
CA PRO A 49 11.56 -8.22 28.10
C PRO A 49 13.01 -7.95 27.72
N ARG A 50 13.64 -8.72 26.84
CA ARG A 50 15.09 -8.56 26.53
C ARG A 50 15.42 -7.46 25.54
N LEU A 51 14.51 -7.11 24.63
CA LEU A 51 14.71 -5.97 23.73
C LEU A 51 14.44 -4.64 24.43
N VAL A 52 13.52 -4.60 25.39
CA VAL A 52 13.18 -3.41 26.18
C VAL A 52 14.30 -3.05 27.15
N ASP A 53 14.97 -4.05 27.75
CA ASP A 53 16.06 -3.79 28.71
C ASP A 53 17.36 -3.23 28.06
N GLN A 54 17.54 -3.40 26.75
CA GLN A 54 18.68 -2.81 26.02
C GLN A 54 18.41 -1.38 25.52
N THR A 55 17.19 -0.88 25.61
CA THR A 55 16.81 0.48 25.18
C THR A 55 16.86 1.51 26.31
N SER A 56 17.41 1.17 27.48
CA SER A 56 17.47 2.06 28.66
C SER A 56 18.30 3.34 28.50
N ALA A 57 18.84 3.61 27.30
CA ALA A 57 19.55 4.84 26.97
C ALA A 57 18.91 5.66 25.83
N MET A 58 17.71 5.30 25.37
CA MET A 58 17.05 6.06 24.30
C MET A 58 16.37 7.31 24.87
N SER A 59 16.62 8.44 24.25
CA SER A 59 15.86 9.67 24.48
C SER A 59 14.36 9.42 24.29
N PRO A 60 13.49 10.11 25.05
CA PRO A 60 12.04 9.96 24.87
C PRO A 60 11.67 10.22 23.42
N ALA A 61 10.81 9.35 22.86
CA ALA A 61 10.38 9.43 21.48
C ALA A 61 9.80 10.83 21.17
N VAL A 62 10.35 11.48 20.16
CA VAL A 62 9.91 12.82 19.73
C VAL A 62 8.76 12.65 18.76
N VAL A 63 7.55 13.07 19.16
CA VAL A 63 6.39 13.10 18.26
C VAL A 63 6.60 14.23 17.26
N PRO A 64 6.52 13.98 15.94
CA PRO A 64 6.66 15.02 14.92
C PRO A 64 5.62 16.13 15.05
N ALA A 65 6.01 17.37 14.78
CA ALA A 65 5.07 18.46 14.57
C ALA A 65 4.36 18.32 13.21
N ALA A 66 5.12 17.94 12.18
CA ALA A 66 4.65 17.58 10.84
C ALA A 66 5.70 16.73 10.13
N THR A 67 5.25 15.85 9.23
CA THR A 67 6.10 15.02 8.37
C THR A 67 5.99 15.43 6.91
N TYR A 68 7.08 15.23 6.16
CA TYR A 68 7.09 15.39 4.70
C TYR A 68 7.63 14.11 4.08
N ARG A 69 6.79 13.46 3.27
CA ARG A 69 7.09 12.17 2.69
C ARG A 69 7.83 12.30 1.37
N LEU A 70 9.05 11.75 1.32
CA LEU A 70 9.94 11.71 0.17
C LEU A 70 9.93 10.32 -0.46
N GLN A 71 9.92 10.26 -1.80
CA GLN A 71 10.05 9.03 -2.57
C GLN A 71 11.47 8.92 -3.11
N PHE A 72 12.26 8.00 -2.56
CA PHE A 72 13.62 7.73 -2.99
C PHE A 72 13.67 6.76 -4.17
N ASN A 73 14.44 7.07 -5.17
CA ASN A 73 14.74 6.24 -6.35
C ASN A 73 15.96 6.81 -7.08
N THR A 74 16.30 6.28 -8.25
CA THR A 74 17.43 6.75 -9.08
C THR A 74 17.33 8.23 -9.50
N SER A 75 16.14 8.81 -9.50
CA SER A 75 15.88 10.22 -9.85
C SER A 75 15.81 11.16 -8.65
N PHE A 76 15.82 10.60 -7.43
CA PHE A 76 15.82 11.35 -6.18
C PHE A 76 16.63 10.60 -5.12
N THR A 77 17.86 11.01 -4.94
CA THR A 77 18.91 10.37 -4.14
C THR A 77 19.05 11.00 -2.75
N PHE A 78 19.97 10.50 -1.93
CA PHE A 78 20.31 11.13 -0.64
C PHE A 78 20.91 12.53 -0.82
N ASP A 79 21.63 12.77 -1.90
CA ASP A 79 22.18 14.09 -2.19
C ASP A 79 21.08 15.09 -2.57
N ASP A 80 20.10 14.67 -3.37
CA ASP A 80 18.92 15.49 -3.70
C ASP A 80 18.11 15.81 -2.44
N ALA A 81 17.92 14.80 -1.56
CA ALA A 81 17.24 14.99 -0.28
C ALA A 81 18.02 15.95 0.64
N THR A 82 19.35 15.88 0.65
CA THR A 82 20.21 16.80 1.40
C THR A 82 20.03 18.25 0.93
N ALA A 83 19.94 18.44 -0.39
CA ALA A 83 19.80 19.78 -0.98
C ALA A 83 18.48 20.49 -0.63
N ILE A 84 17.44 19.75 -0.22
CA ILE A 84 16.13 20.33 0.09
C ILE A 84 15.84 20.49 1.58
N VAL A 85 16.74 20.09 2.48
CA VAL A 85 16.52 20.16 3.94
C VAL A 85 16.21 21.58 4.40
N ASP A 86 16.96 22.59 3.95
CA ASP A 86 16.70 23.99 4.27
C ASP A 86 15.30 24.45 3.83
N TYR A 87 14.89 24.03 2.63
CA TYR A 87 13.55 24.32 2.13
C TYR A 87 12.46 23.72 3.04
N LEU A 88 12.61 22.47 3.45
CA LEU A 88 11.64 21.79 4.31
C LEU A 88 11.58 22.40 5.71
N ASP A 89 12.72 22.80 6.26
CA ASP A 89 12.79 23.52 7.55
C ASP A 89 12.09 24.88 7.46
N ARG A 90 12.35 25.66 6.41
CA ARG A 90 11.67 26.95 6.14
C ARG A 90 10.18 26.82 5.88
N LEU A 91 9.75 25.69 5.30
CA LEU A 91 8.34 25.33 5.13
C LEU A 91 7.64 25.07 6.50
N GLY A 92 8.40 24.65 7.52
CA GLY A 92 7.90 24.35 8.85
C GLY A 92 7.79 22.85 9.16
N ILE A 93 8.37 21.99 8.33
CA ILE A 93 8.44 20.54 8.53
C ILE A 93 9.42 20.23 9.69
N SER A 94 9.07 19.26 10.51
CA SER A 94 9.91 18.81 11.63
C SER A 94 10.60 17.45 11.37
N HIS A 95 10.05 16.62 10.50
CA HIS A 95 10.62 15.31 10.19
C HIS A 95 10.48 14.99 8.71
N CYS A 96 11.55 14.45 8.13
CA CYS A 96 11.45 13.75 6.85
C CYS A 96 10.89 12.35 7.08
N TYR A 97 9.94 11.94 6.22
CA TYR A 97 9.44 10.58 6.16
C TYR A 97 9.88 9.98 4.82
N ALA A 98 10.84 9.07 4.88
CA ALA A 98 11.43 8.46 3.69
C ALA A 98 10.66 7.19 3.28
N SER A 99 10.40 7.02 1.96
CA SER A 99 10.10 5.69 1.42
C SER A 99 11.25 4.72 1.74
N SER A 100 11.05 3.42 1.59
CA SER A 100 12.13 2.47 1.82
C SER A 100 13.33 2.79 0.92
N TYR A 101 14.50 2.85 1.53
CA TYR A 101 15.79 3.07 0.86
C TYR A 101 16.74 1.88 1.09
N PHE A 102 16.23 0.76 1.54
CA PHE A 102 16.98 -0.50 1.56
C PHE A 102 17.12 -1.03 0.15
N ARG A 103 18.13 -1.89 -0.06
CA ARG A 103 18.45 -2.41 -1.38
C ARG A 103 17.25 -3.08 -2.01
N ALA A 104 16.70 -2.45 -3.02
CA ALA A 104 15.55 -2.91 -3.80
C ALA A 104 16.00 -3.73 -5.02
N VAL A 105 15.05 -4.26 -5.77
CA VAL A 105 15.30 -4.83 -7.10
C VAL A 105 15.86 -3.73 -8.01
N PRO A 106 16.90 -3.99 -8.80
CA PRO A 106 17.51 -3.00 -9.68
C PRO A 106 16.50 -2.30 -10.58
N GLY A 107 16.58 -0.96 -10.66
CA GLY A 107 15.63 -0.13 -11.41
C GLY A 107 14.29 0.11 -10.74
N SER A 108 14.13 -0.24 -9.48
CA SER A 108 12.92 0.05 -8.71
C SER A 108 12.66 1.54 -8.62
N THR A 109 11.46 1.96 -8.97
CA THR A 109 11.03 3.38 -8.91
C THR A 109 10.38 3.76 -7.58
N HIS A 110 10.20 2.80 -6.66
CA HIS A 110 9.43 2.98 -5.42
C HIS A 110 10.11 2.44 -4.15
N GLY A 111 11.01 1.45 -4.25
CA GLY A 111 11.76 0.89 -3.12
C GLY A 111 10.99 -0.10 -2.24
N TYR A 112 9.75 -0.49 -2.57
CA TYR A 112 8.97 -1.45 -1.78
C TYR A 112 9.22 -2.92 -2.15
N ASP A 113 9.97 -3.17 -3.20
CA ASP A 113 10.47 -4.49 -3.64
C ASP A 113 11.86 -4.78 -3.10
N VAL A 114 12.03 -4.64 -1.78
CA VAL A 114 13.29 -4.83 -1.08
C VAL A 114 13.86 -6.22 -1.38
N ALA A 115 15.05 -6.26 -1.98
CA ALA A 115 15.76 -7.48 -2.31
C ALA A 115 16.79 -7.87 -1.23
N ASP A 116 17.32 -6.89 -0.48
CA ASP A 116 18.19 -7.12 0.67
C ASP A 116 17.94 -6.06 1.76
N PRO A 117 17.33 -6.43 2.90
CA PRO A 117 17.02 -5.49 3.97
C PRO A 117 18.23 -5.16 4.86
N THR A 118 19.42 -5.69 4.57
CA THR A 118 20.61 -5.54 5.41
C THR A 118 21.52 -4.42 4.96
N GLN A 119 21.20 -3.70 3.89
CA GLN A 119 22.04 -2.64 3.33
C GLN A 119 21.21 -1.57 2.62
N LEU A 120 21.83 -0.39 2.44
CA LEU A 120 21.27 0.69 1.65
C LEU A 120 21.18 0.32 0.16
N ASN A 121 20.24 0.95 -0.54
CA ASN A 121 20.14 0.79 -2.00
C ASN A 121 21.23 1.61 -2.69
N PRO A 122 22.17 0.95 -3.39
CA PRO A 122 23.27 1.64 -4.05
C PRO A 122 22.83 2.55 -5.20
N GLU A 123 21.61 2.38 -5.72
CA GLU A 123 21.05 3.27 -6.73
C GLU A 123 20.55 4.61 -6.14
N ILE A 124 20.36 4.69 -4.83
CA ILE A 124 19.98 5.92 -4.11
C ILE A 124 21.20 6.63 -3.54
N GLY A 125 22.25 5.88 -3.19
CA GLY A 125 23.49 6.39 -2.66
C GLY A 125 24.18 5.39 -1.72
N ASP A 126 25.33 5.79 -1.23
CA ASP A 126 26.14 5.03 -0.29
C ASP A 126 25.94 5.49 1.16
N ARG A 127 26.66 4.88 2.09
CA ARG A 127 26.61 5.23 3.51
C ARG A 127 27.10 6.66 3.78
N GLU A 128 28.06 7.17 2.99
CA GLU A 128 28.57 8.53 3.18
C GLU A 128 27.53 9.60 2.82
N SER A 129 26.87 9.44 1.68
CA SER A 129 25.78 10.33 1.25
C SER A 129 24.57 10.26 2.19
N TYR A 130 24.23 9.06 2.70
CA TYR A 130 23.22 8.87 3.72
C TYR A 130 23.57 9.61 5.03
N ASP A 131 24.78 9.41 5.54
CA ASP A 131 25.24 10.07 6.78
C ASP A 131 25.34 11.59 6.62
N ARG A 132 25.65 12.09 5.42
CA ARG A 132 25.61 13.53 5.10
C ARG A 132 24.20 14.08 5.19
N TRP A 133 23.23 13.39 4.61
CA TRP A 133 21.81 13.75 4.70
C TRP A 133 21.32 13.77 6.15
N VAL A 134 21.58 12.71 6.92
CA VAL A 134 21.18 12.62 8.32
C VAL A 134 21.82 13.75 9.15
N ARG A 135 23.11 14.06 8.97
CA ARG A 135 23.78 15.17 9.64
C ARG A 135 23.14 16.52 9.31
N THR A 136 22.76 16.70 8.03
CA THR A 136 22.09 17.94 7.61
C THR A 136 20.71 18.06 8.25
N LEU A 137 19.92 16.98 8.32
CA LEU A 137 18.65 16.97 9.07
C LEU A 137 18.85 17.37 10.53
N ARG A 138 19.84 16.76 11.21
CA ARG A 138 20.15 17.09 12.63
C ARG A 138 20.59 18.54 12.80
N GLY A 139 21.36 19.09 11.86
CA GLY A 139 21.75 20.49 11.85
C GLY A 139 20.57 21.46 11.78
N HIS A 140 19.45 21.05 11.17
CA HIS A 140 18.19 21.79 11.12
C HIS A 140 17.20 21.36 12.21
N HIS A 141 17.62 20.58 13.21
CA HIS A 141 16.74 20.01 14.25
C HIS A 141 15.55 19.21 13.69
N MET A 142 15.74 18.58 12.54
CA MET A 142 14.75 17.74 11.91
C MET A 142 14.99 16.27 12.22
N GLY A 143 13.89 15.54 12.42
CA GLY A 143 13.90 14.10 12.61
C GLY A 143 13.74 13.32 11.30
N HIS A 144 13.82 11.99 11.42
CA HIS A 144 13.76 11.08 10.29
C HIS A 144 12.92 9.84 10.61
N ILE A 145 11.94 9.54 9.76
CA ILE A 145 11.10 8.33 9.80
C ILE A 145 11.36 7.54 8.53
N ILE A 146 11.57 6.23 8.67
CA ILE A 146 11.74 5.31 7.53
C ILE A 146 10.48 4.47 7.31
N ASP A 147 10.19 4.18 6.04
CA ASP A 147 9.21 3.16 5.64
C ASP A 147 9.88 1.77 5.60
N LEU A 148 9.46 0.87 6.45
CA LEU A 148 9.98 -0.49 6.55
C LEU A 148 8.98 -1.47 5.93
N VAL A 149 9.48 -2.39 5.11
CA VAL A 149 8.70 -3.38 4.36
C VAL A 149 8.97 -4.79 4.90
N PRO A 150 8.32 -5.22 5.99
CA PRO A 150 8.62 -6.53 6.59
C PRO A 150 7.85 -7.69 5.98
N ASN A 151 6.71 -7.45 5.34
CA ASN A 151 5.81 -8.52 4.90
C ASN A 151 6.37 -9.37 3.76
N HIS A 152 7.16 -8.79 2.87
CA HIS A 152 7.62 -9.44 1.64
C HIS A 152 8.98 -8.92 1.18
N MET A 153 9.59 -9.64 0.25
CA MET A 153 10.80 -9.22 -0.46
C MET A 153 10.62 -9.36 -1.97
N GLY A 154 11.30 -8.48 -2.71
CA GLY A 154 11.46 -8.60 -4.16
C GLY A 154 12.32 -9.81 -4.51
N ILE A 155 11.85 -10.63 -5.44
CA ILE A 155 12.57 -11.83 -5.92
C ILE A 155 12.85 -11.80 -7.43
N ALA A 156 12.50 -10.71 -8.09
CA ALA A 156 12.74 -10.52 -9.50
C ALA A 156 14.22 -10.37 -9.85
N GLN A 157 14.55 -10.59 -11.10
CA GLN A 157 15.88 -10.34 -11.71
C GLN A 157 17.05 -10.98 -10.96
N SER A 158 16.81 -12.02 -10.16
CA SER A 158 17.84 -12.69 -9.35
C SER A 158 18.54 -11.79 -8.31
N ALA A 159 17.93 -10.66 -7.97
CA ALA A 159 18.49 -9.64 -7.09
C ALA A 159 18.55 -10.04 -5.61
N ASN A 160 17.72 -11.01 -5.20
CA ASN A 160 17.56 -11.42 -3.80
C ASN A 160 18.48 -12.62 -3.48
N PRO A 161 19.55 -12.44 -2.68
CA PRO A 161 20.49 -13.52 -2.38
C PRO A 161 19.87 -14.64 -1.53
N TRP A 162 18.89 -14.33 -0.67
CA TRP A 162 18.22 -15.35 0.15
C TRP A 162 17.32 -16.24 -0.70
N TRP A 163 16.63 -15.64 -1.66
CA TRP A 163 15.82 -16.39 -2.61
C TRP A 163 16.66 -17.24 -3.55
N GLN A 164 17.80 -16.72 -4.01
CA GLN A 164 18.72 -17.50 -4.83
C GLN A 164 19.25 -18.75 -4.09
N ASP A 165 19.56 -18.65 -2.79
CA ASP A 165 19.95 -19.82 -1.99
C ASP A 165 18.79 -20.81 -1.81
N VAL A 166 17.54 -20.32 -1.71
CA VAL A 166 16.35 -21.19 -1.70
C VAL A 166 16.20 -21.93 -3.03
N LEU A 167 16.39 -21.27 -4.16
CA LEU A 167 16.30 -21.89 -5.49
C LEU A 167 17.43 -22.90 -5.73
N GLU A 168 18.60 -22.70 -5.14
CA GLU A 168 19.71 -23.64 -5.27
C GLU A 168 19.55 -24.89 -4.38
N ASN A 169 19.01 -24.71 -3.18
CA ASN A 169 19.05 -25.73 -2.14
C ASN A 169 17.69 -26.31 -1.74
N GLY A 170 16.59 -25.68 -2.14
CA GLY A 170 15.24 -26.09 -1.75
C GLY A 170 15.02 -26.06 -0.23
N PRO A 171 14.34 -27.06 0.36
CA PRO A 171 14.06 -27.12 1.79
C PRO A 171 15.31 -27.14 2.69
N SER A 172 16.47 -27.52 2.15
CA SER A 172 17.74 -27.51 2.91
C SER A 172 18.46 -26.16 2.92
N SER A 173 17.94 -25.14 2.21
CA SER A 173 18.42 -23.78 2.31
C SER A 173 18.33 -23.25 3.75
N GLN A 174 19.31 -22.47 4.18
CA GLN A 174 19.24 -21.76 5.45
C GLN A 174 18.10 -20.71 5.48
N TYR A 175 17.63 -20.28 4.31
CA TYR A 175 16.53 -19.32 4.15
C TYR A 175 15.20 -19.98 3.78
N ALA A 176 15.11 -21.31 3.75
CA ALA A 176 13.89 -22.03 3.39
C ALA A 176 12.71 -21.75 4.33
N SER A 177 13.00 -21.42 5.60
CA SER A 177 11.99 -21.02 6.59
C SER A 177 11.69 -19.52 6.58
N PHE A 178 12.46 -18.69 5.88
CA PHE A 178 12.29 -17.24 5.84
C PHE A 178 11.09 -16.85 4.99
N PHE A 179 10.94 -17.52 3.86
CA PHE A 179 9.80 -17.30 2.97
C PHE A 179 8.62 -18.22 3.34
N ASP A 180 7.42 -17.74 3.18
CA ASP A 180 6.20 -18.50 3.44
C ASP A 180 5.89 -19.44 2.26
N ILE A 181 6.72 -20.48 2.10
CA ILE A 181 6.65 -21.51 1.07
C ILE A 181 5.97 -22.75 1.65
N ASP A 182 5.02 -23.30 0.91
CA ASP A 182 4.49 -24.65 1.15
C ASP A 182 5.34 -25.68 0.40
N TRP A 183 6.20 -26.39 1.15
CA TRP A 183 7.09 -27.41 0.60
C TRP A 183 6.39 -28.74 0.31
N HIS A 184 5.15 -28.92 0.82
CA HIS A 184 4.31 -30.11 0.68
C HIS A 184 2.95 -29.74 0.09
N PRO A 185 2.89 -29.08 -1.09
CA PRO A 185 1.64 -28.66 -1.66
C PRO A 185 0.83 -29.84 -2.17
N LEU A 186 -0.43 -29.60 -2.51
CA LEU A 186 -1.33 -30.63 -3.03
C LEU A 186 -0.87 -31.26 -4.33
N LYS A 187 -0.18 -30.50 -5.15
CA LYS A 187 0.40 -30.97 -6.42
C LYS A 187 1.71 -31.68 -6.14
N VAL A 188 1.70 -33.01 -6.25
CA VAL A 188 2.86 -33.87 -5.94
C VAL A 188 4.12 -33.48 -6.75
N GLU A 189 3.96 -32.99 -7.97
CA GLU A 189 5.06 -32.51 -8.82
C GLU A 189 5.77 -31.28 -8.27
N LEU A 190 5.19 -30.60 -7.29
CA LEU A 190 5.78 -29.47 -6.55
C LEU A 190 6.33 -29.88 -5.19
N GLU A 191 6.32 -31.15 -4.84
CA GLU A 191 6.90 -31.62 -3.58
C GLU A 191 8.38 -31.23 -3.49
N ASN A 192 8.75 -30.51 -2.42
CA ASN A 192 10.08 -29.95 -2.21
C ASN A 192 10.60 -29.04 -3.34
N LYS A 193 9.72 -28.35 -4.05
CA LYS A 193 10.04 -27.39 -5.11
C LYS A 193 9.28 -26.09 -4.92
N VAL A 194 9.82 -25.02 -5.47
CA VAL A 194 9.15 -23.72 -5.61
C VAL A 194 8.60 -23.60 -7.02
N LEU A 195 7.34 -23.27 -7.18
CA LEU A 195 6.78 -22.89 -8.49
C LEU A 195 7.29 -21.50 -8.88
N LEU A 196 7.96 -21.39 -10.04
CA LEU A 196 8.39 -20.11 -10.61
C LEU A 196 7.56 -19.76 -11.85
N PRO A 197 6.50 -18.99 -11.73
CA PRO A 197 5.63 -18.62 -12.84
C PRO A 197 6.19 -17.39 -13.57
N ILE A 198 7.35 -17.55 -14.21
CA ILE A 198 8.08 -16.45 -14.88
C ILE A 198 8.07 -16.53 -16.40
N LEU A 199 7.63 -17.67 -16.99
CA LEU A 199 7.67 -17.86 -18.43
C LEU A 199 6.55 -17.11 -19.13
N GLY A 200 6.86 -16.46 -20.24
CA GLY A 200 5.92 -15.74 -21.09
C GLY A 200 5.01 -16.66 -21.94
N ASP A 201 5.35 -17.96 -22.03
CA ASP A 201 4.59 -18.99 -22.76
C ASP A 201 4.67 -20.33 -22.02
N SER A 202 4.07 -21.38 -22.56
CA SER A 202 4.18 -22.74 -22.04
C SER A 202 5.64 -23.17 -21.94
N TYR A 203 5.96 -23.93 -20.90
CA TYR A 203 7.33 -24.36 -20.62
C TYR A 203 8.01 -25.02 -21.82
N GLY A 204 7.33 -25.97 -22.49
CA GLY A 204 7.88 -26.64 -23.67
C GLY A 204 8.18 -25.69 -24.82
N ALA A 205 7.26 -24.73 -25.07
CA ALA A 205 7.49 -23.73 -26.11
C ALA A 205 8.67 -22.80 -25.82
N ALA A 206 8.81 -22.34 -24.56
CA ALA A 206 9.96 -21.52 -24.15
C ALA A 206 11.29 -22.30 -24.26
N LEU A 207 11.27 -23.58 -23.88
CA LEU A 207 12.45 -24.46 -23.95
C LEU A 207 12.88 -24.68 -25.41
N GLU A 208 11.97 -25.09 -26.27
CA GLU A 208 12.26 -25.41 -27.68
C GLU A 208 12.62 -24.17 -28.52
N ARG A 209 12.20 -22.97 -28.09
CA ARG A 209 12.67 -21.70 -28.68
C ARG A 209 14.02 -21.25 -28.17
N GLN A 210 14.68 -22.02 -27.30
CA GLN A 210 15.93 -21.65 -26.63
C GLN A 210 15.83 -20.32 -25.87
N GLU A 211 14.70 -20.04 -25.27
CA GLU A 211 14.54 -18.92 -24.35
C GLU A 211 15.08 -19.27 -22.96
N ILE A 212 15.14 -20.59 -22.64
CA ILE A 212 15.79 -21.12 -21.44
C ILE A 212 17.09 -21.75 -21.87
N THR A 213 18.22 -21.24 -21.36
CA THR A 213 19.56 -21.72 -21.73
C THR A 213 20.43 -21.97 -20.50
N LEU A 214 21.22 -23.04 -20.54
CA LEU A 214 22.21 -23.38 -19.52
C LEU A 214 23.52 -22.64 -19.79
N HIS A 215 24.15 -22.13 -18.72
CA HIS A 215 25.46 -21.45 -18.78
C HIS A 215 26.35 -21.95 -17.66
N TYR A 216 27.66 -21.90 -17.89
CA TYR A 216 28.67 -22.15 -16.90
C TYR A 216 29.45 -20.87 -16.62
N VAL A 217 29.61 -20.53 -15.34
CA VAL A 217 30.35 -19.33 -14.91
C VAL A 217 31.06 -19.65 -13.59
N ASN A 218 32.40 -19.60 -13.59
CA ASN A 218 33.25 -19.71 -12.38
C ASN A 218 32.85 -20.86 -11.44
N GLY A 219 32.75 -22.08 -11.97
CA GLY A 219 32.45 -23.28 -11.17
C GLY A 219 30.98 -23.49 -10.85
N ALA A 220 30.08 -22.61 -11.31
CA ALA A 220 28.64 -22.74 -11.12
C ALA A 220 27.92 -22.85 -12.47
N PHE A 221 26.84 -23.64 -12.49
CA PHE A 221 25.91 -23.68 -13.60
C PHE A 221 24.64 -22.88 -13.27
N ASN A 222 24.14 -22.18 -14.27
CA ASN A 222 22.90 -21.39 -14.15
C ASN A 222 22.03 -21.59 -15.37
N ALA A 223 20.70 -21.64 -15.17
CA ALA A 223 19.75 -21.52 -16.24
C ALA A 223 19.38 -20.04 -16.41
N HIS A 224 19.41 -19.54 -17.63
CA HIS A 224 19.04 -18.17 -17.96
C HIS A 224 17.69 -18.15 -18.67
N TYR A 225 16.83 -17.22 -18.26
CA TYR A 225 15.60 -16.89 -18.95
C TYR A 225 15.46 -15.37 -18.99
N PHE A 226 15.74 -14.74 -20.13
CA PHE A 226 15.89 -13.29 -20.29
C PHE A 226 16.77 -12.66 -19.19
N GLY A 227 16.24 -11.74 -18.38
CA GLY A 227 16.95 -11.11 -17.26
C GLY A 227 17.07 -11.95 -16.00
N SER A 228 16.49 -13.15 -15.96
CA SER A 228 16.51 -14.03 -14.79
C SER A 228 17.65 -15.03 -14.88
N VAL A 229 18.47 -15.11 -13.82
CA VAL A 229 19.55 -16.09 -13.66
C VAL A 229 19.16 -17.03 -12.51
N LEU A 230 18.96 -18.30 -12.83
CA LEU A 230 18.46 -19.32 -11.90
C LEU A 230 19.58 -20.31 -11.60
N PRO A 231 19.93 -20.56 -10.33
CA PRO A 231 21.02 -21.47 -9.99
C PRO A 231 20.62 -22.92 -10.30
N ILE A 232 21.55 -23.68 -10.82
CA ILE A 232 21.43 -25.13 -10.90
C ILE A 232 21.96 -25.72 -9.60
N ALA A 233 21.20 -26.61 -8.98
CA ALA A 233 21.59 -27.26 -7.73
C ALA A 233 22.88 -28.08 -7.88
N PRO A 234 23.92 -27.85 -7.07
CA PRO A 234 25.21 -28.56 -7.21
C PRO A 234 25.11 -30.09 -7.16
N GLY A 235 24.11 -30.63 -6.46
CA GLY A 235 23.83 -32.08 -6.45
C GLY A 235 23.31 -32.65 -7.77
N THR A 236 23.15 -31.82 -8.82
CA THR A 236 22.76 -32.24 -10.17
C THR A 236 23.83 -31.91 -11.23
N TYR A 237 24.99 -31.45 -10.81
CA TYR A 237 26.10 -31.12 -11.73
C TYR A 237 26.65 -32.35 -12.44
N ASP A 238 26.55 -33.54 -11.86
CA ASP A 238 26.89 -34.81 -12.49
C ASP A 238 26.17 -34.99 -13.82
N ARG A 239 24.87 -34.63 -13.89
CA ARG A 239 24.07 -34.72 -15.14
C ARG A 239 24.62 -33.86 -16.27
N ILE A 240 25.45 -32.85 -15.96
CA ILE A 240 26.10 -31.99 -16.95
C ILE A 240 27.50 -32.51 -17.24
N LEU A 241 28.29 -32.79 -16.20
CA LEU A 241 29.69 -33.16 -16.28
C LEU A 241 29.88 -34.54 -16.91
N GLU A 242 28.89 -35.44 -16.80
CA GLU A 242 28.93 -36.78 -17.38
C GLU A 242 28.50 -36.84 -18.86
N VAL A 243 27.99 -35.71 -19.43
CA VAL A 243 27.59 -35.67 -20.84
C VAL A 243 28.83 -35.92 -21.72
N ASP A 244 28.88 -37.04 -22.41
CA ASP A 244 29.98 -37.46 -23.29
C ASP A 244 31.37 -37.46 -22.62
N ALA A 245 31.43 -37.78 -21.30
CA ALA A 245 32.63 -37.71 -20.47
C ALA A 245 33.65 -38.82 -20.79
N ASP A 246 33.21 -39.96 -21.37
CA ASP A 246 34.07 -41.09 -21.67
C ASP A 246 35.26 -40.69 -22.56
N ALA A 247 35.04 -39.79 -23.54
CA ALA A 247 36.12 -39.33 -24.45
C ALA A 247 37.13 -38.46 -23.68
N LEU A 248 36.66 -37.61 -22.77
CA LEU A 248 37.54 -36.79 -21.93
C LEU A 248 38.34 -37.68 -20.96
N LEU A 249 37.69 -38.62 -20.29
CA LEU A 249 38.34 -39.51 -19.32
C LEU A 249 39.32 -40.47 -19.98
N ALA A 250 39.10 -40.85 -21.22
CA ALA A 250 40.08 -41.59 -22.02
C ALA A 250 41.37 -40.76 -22.30
N GLU A 251 41.26 -39.45 -22.40
CA GLU A 251 42.39 -38.55 -22.66
C GLU A 251 43.13 -38.15 -21.38
N ILE A 252 42.40 -37.82 -20.32
CA ILE A 252 42.97 -37.21 -19.10
C ILE A 252 42.78 -38.05 -17.84
N GLY A 253 42.12 -39.21 -17.87
CA GLY A 253 41.63 -39.91 -16.67
C GLY A 253 42.74 -40.35 -15.68
N GLU A 254 43.97 -40.56 -16.13
CA GLU A 254 45.12 -40.85 -15.28
C GLU A 254 45.94 -39.61 -14.90
N ARG A 255 45.61 -38.45 -15.43
CA ARG A 255 46.25 -37.17 -15.10
C ARG A 255 45.60 -36.53 -13.85
N ASP A 256 46.33 -35.58 -13.26
CA ASP A 256 45.86 -34.87 -12.07
C ASP A 256 44.51 -34.17 -12.29
N ASP A 257 44.28 -33.56 -13.46
CA ASP A 257 43.02 -32.90 -13.82
C ASP A 257 41.86 -33.90 -14.00
N GLY A 258 42.10 -35.07 -14.56
CA GLY A 258 41.12 -36.15 -14.65
C GLY A 258 40.75 -36.75 -13.29
N LEU A 259 41.77 -37.01 -12.44
CA LEU A 259 41.57 -37.50 -11.07
C LEU A 259 40.82 -36.49 -10.22
N GLU A 260 41.08 -35.18 -10.39
CA GLU A 260 40.34 -34.09 -9.71
C GLU A 260 38.90 -34.04 -10.19
N LEU A 261 38.58 -34.15 -11.48
CA LEU A 261 37.24 -34.22 -12.01
C LEU A 261 36.45 -35.41 -11.42
N LEU A 262 37.06 -36.59 -11.38
CA LEU A 262 36.46 -37.79 -10.78
C LEU A 262 36.18 -37.60 -9.27
N SER A 263 37.12 -36.94 -8.58
CA SER A 263 36.93 -36.57 -7.16
C SER A 263 35.77 -35.59 -6.95
N ILE A 264 35.61 -34.58 -7.83
CA ILE A 264 34.50 -33.64 -7.81
C ILE A 264 33.18 -34.37 -8.06
N LEU A 265 33.10 -35.27 -9.05
CA LEU A 265 31.91 -36.08 -9.33
C LEU A 265 31.56 -36.96 -8.12
N THR A 266 32.55 -37.54 -7.45
CA THR A 266 32.34 -38.29 -6.21
C THR A 266 31.78 -37.39 -5.11
N ALA A 267 32.31 -36.18 -4.93
CA ALA A 267 31.82 -35.21 -3.94
C ALA A 267 30.37 -34.78 -4.22
N ILE A 268 30.01 -34.57 -5.50
CA ILE A 268 28.66 -34.25 -5.92
C ILE A 268 27.66 -35.35 -5.52
N ARG A 269 28.00 -36.62 -5.78
CA ARG A 269 27.14 -37.77 -5.45
C ARG A 269 26.99 -38.01 -3.95
N HIS A 270 27.95 -37.56 -3.13
CA HIS A 270 27.91 -37.67 -1.68
C HIS A 270 27.35 -36.40 -0.99
N LEU A 271 27.00 -35.36 -1.74
CA LEU A 271 26.40 -34.15 -1.19
C LEU A 271 25.07 -34.49 -0.51
N PRO A 272 24.84 -34.11 0.76
CA PRO A 272 23.56 -34.35 1.43
C PRO A 272 22.37 -33.90 0.58
N GLY A 273 21.35 -34.73 0.48
CA GLY A 273 20.16 -34.45 -0.33
C GLY A 273 19.46 -33.15 0.09
N ARG A 274 18.73 -32.56 -0.83
CA ARG A 274 17.95 -31.32 -0.56
C ARG A 274 16.84 -31.51 0.50
N GLU A 275 16.50 -32.75 0.82
CA GLU A 275 15.50 -33.10 1.83
C GLU A 275 16.10 -33.24 3.24
N ALA A 276 17.43 -33.16 3.35
CA ALA A 276 18.11 -33.25 4.63
C ALA A 276 17.82 -32.00 5.47
N GLN A 277 17.00 -32.16 6.50
CA GLN A 277 16.53 -31.04 7.33
C GLN A 277 17.25 -30.90 8.67
N THR A 278 18.15 -31.81 9.02
CA THR A 278 18.91 -31.66 10.27
C THR A 278 19.90 -30.49 10.17
N PRO A 279 20.13 -29.73 11.25
CA PRO A 279 21.08 -28.61 11.24
C PRO A 279 22.48 -28.99 10.75
N GLN A 280 22.94 -30.20 11.10
CA GLN A 280 24.25 -30.74 10.70
C GLN A 280 24.30 -31.00 9.20
N ALA A 281 23.32 -31.70 8.63
CA ALA A 281 23.26 -32.01 7.21
C ALA A 281 23.10 -30.73 6.34
N ARG A 282 22.35 -29.72 6.81
CA ARG A 282 22.26 -28.41 6.17
C ARG A 282 23.61 -27.68 6.18
N ALA A 283 24.30 -27.65 7.31
CA ALA A 283 25.61 -27.02 7.44
C ALA A 283 26.66 -27.72 6.55
N GLU A 284 26.64 -29.07 6.51
CA GLU A 284 27.50 -29.87 5.65
C GLU A 284 27.23 -29.58 4.17
N ARG A 285 25.95 -29.63 3.74
CA ARG A 285 25.55 -29.30 2.37
C ARG A 285 26.02 -27.91 1.97
N ASN A 286 25.76 -26.90 2.81
CA ASN A 286 26.13 -25.51 2.53
C ASN A 286 27.66 -25.33 2.39
N ARG A 287 28.43 -26.04 3.17
CA ARG A 287 29.89 -26.03 3.07
C ARG A 287 30.37 -26.76 1.80
N GLU A 288 29.91 -27.98 1.60
CA GLU A 288 30.43 -28.87 0.53
C GLU A 288 30.03 -28.37 -0.86
N LYS A 289 28.84 -27.82 -1.04
CA LYS A 289 28.42 -27.20 -2.32
C LYS A 289 29.38 -26.09 -2.76
N GLU A 290 29.81 -25.24 -1.83
CA GLU A 290 30.75 -24.16 -2.12
C GLU A 290 32.17 -24.65 -2.35
N VAL A 291 32.55 -25.77 -1.69
CA VAL A 291 33.83 -26.46 -1.98
C VAL A 291 33.80 -27.02 -3.38
N ILE A 292 32.72 -27.69 -3.79
CA ILE A 292 32.54 -28.25 -5.14
C ILE A 292 32.69 -27.15 -6.19
N LYS A 293 31.98 -26.05 -6.05
CA LYS A 293 32.03 -24.90 -6.99
C LYS A 293 33.43 -24.34 -7.11
N ARG A 294 34.11 -24.09 -5.98
CA ARG A 294 35.49 -23.57 -5.98
C ARG A 294 36.51 -24.54 -6.62
N ARG A 295 36.35 -25.83 -6.35
CA ARG A 295 37.21 -26.85 -6.99
C ARG A 295 36.99 -26.89 -8.49
N LEU A 296 35.72 -26.88 -8.92
CA LEU A 296 35.35 -26.86 -10.34
C LEU A 296 35.83 -25.59 -11.03
N ALA A 297 35.72 -24.43 -10.41
CA ALA A 297 36.24 -23.16 -10.93
C ALA A 297 37.76 -23.23 -11.13
N ARG A 298 38.49 -23.77 -10.13
CA ARG A 298 39.91 -23.93 -10.20
C ARG A 298 40.33 -24.93 -11.30
N LEU A 299 39.67 -26.09 -11.33
CA LEU A 299 39.95 -27.13 -12.33
C LEU A 299 39.78 -26.61 -13.76
N THR A 300 38.73 -25.83 -14.04
CA THR A 300 38.47 -25.24 -15.36
C THR A 300 39.43 -24.11 -15.70
N ALA A 301 40.00 -23.42 -14.71
CA ALA A 301 41.04 -22.43 -14.93
C ALA A 301 42.40 -23.11 -15.27
N ASP A 302 42.67 -24.26 -14.64
CA ASP A 302 43.96 -24.98 -14.77
C ASP A 302 43.96 -26.00 -15.94
N SER A 303 42.78 -26.52 -16.36
CA SER A 303 42.65 -27.53 -17.42
C SER A 303 41.72 -27.06 -18.57
N PRO A 304 42.32 -26.62 -19.72
CA PRO A 304 41.53 -26.26 -20.92
C PRO A 304 40.73 -27.45 -21.48
N ALA A 305 41.18 -28.69 -21.26
CA ALA A 305 40.46 -29.90 -21.69
C ALA A 305 39.13 -30.05 -20.95
N VAL A 306 39.13 -29.86 -19.62
CA VAL A 306 37.95 -29.90 -18.80
C VAL A 306 37.00 -28.73 -19.13
N LEU A 307 37.54 -27.51 -19.33
CA LEU A 307 36.72 -26.36 -19.72
C LEU A 307 36.03 -26.61 -21.06
N SER A 308 36.81 -27.06 -22.09
CA SER A 308 36.23 -27.36 -23.40
C SER A 308 35.19 -28.48 -23.36
N HIS A 309 35.37 -29.46 -22.47
CA HIS A 309 34.35 -30.48 -22.24
C HIS A 309 33.07 -29.89 -21.68
N ILE A 310 33.14 -29.06 -20.64
CA ILE A 310 31.99 -28.40 -20.03
C ILE A 310 31.25 -27.52 -21.06
N GLU A 311 32.00 -26.77 -21.88
CA GLU A 311 31.39 -25.93 -22.93
C GLU A 311 30.64 -26.79 -23.97
N ARG A 312 31.22 -27.96 -24.38
CA ARG A 312 30.52 -28.89 -25.27
C ARG A 312 29.29 -29.50 -24.61
N ALA A 313 29.40 -29.91 -23.34
CA ALA A 313 28.28 -30.45 -22.58
C ALA A 313 27.12 -29.44 -22.46
N VAL A 314 27.44 -28.20 -22.07
CA VAL A 314 26.48 -27.09 -22.01
C VAL A 314 25.82 -26.85 -23.37
N LYS A 315 26.60 -26.82 -24.46
CA LYS A 315 26.06 -26.68 -25.82
C LYS A 315 25.12 -27.83 -26.18
N THR A 316 25.49 -29.05 -25.85
CA THR A 316 24.68 -30.26 -26.10
C THR A 316 23.34 -30.18 -25.34
N LEU A 317 23.38 -29.79 -24.05
CA LEU A 317 22.15 -29.66 -23.24
C LEU A 317 21.22 -28.54 -23.75
N ASN A 318 21.77 -27.45 -24.25
CA ASN A 318 20.98 -26.34 -24.80
C ASN A 318 20.20 -26.68 -26.07
N GLY A 319 20.42 -27.87 -26.64
CA GLY A 319 19.67 -28.38 -27.76
C GLY A 319 19.80 -27.57 -29.05
N GLU A 320 19.00 -27.94 -30.06
CA GLU A 320 18.96 -27.29 -31.36
C GLU A 320 17.51 -26.93 -31.72
N ARG A 321 17.29 -25.69 -32.18
CA ARG A 321 15.96 -25.27 -32.65
C ARG A 321 15.45 -26.19 -33.77
N ASN A 322 14.16 -26.48 -33.75
CA ASN A 322 13.48 -27.41 -34.65
C ASN A 322 13.82 -28.90 -34.46
N HIS A 323 14.54 -29.22 -33.39
CA HIS A 323 14.86 -30.59 -32.99
C HIS A 323 14.37 -30.84 -31.54
N PRO A 324 13.05 -31.04 -31.28
CA PRO A 324 12.48 -31.11 -29.92
C PRO A 324 13.22 -32.07 -28.98
N ARG A 325 13.58 -33.25 -29.44
CA ARG A 325 14.31 -34.27 -28.63
C ARG A 325 15.69 -33.83 -28.19
N SER A 326 16.32 -32.85 -28.86
CA SER A 326 17.64 -32.35 -28.44
C SER A 326 17.57 -31.64 -27.08
N PHE A 327 16.38 -31.25 -26.60
CA PHE A 327 16.16 -30.60 -25.31
C PHE A 327 15.87 -31.59 -24.18
N ASP A 328 15.66 -32.87 -24.43
CA ASP A 328 15.27 -33.88 -23.42
C ASP A 328 16.23 -33.87 -22.21
N ARG A 329 17.57 -33.76 -22.44
CA ARG A 329 18.57 -33.68 -21.35
C ARG A 329 18.48 -32.41 -20.53
N LEU A 330 18.14 -31.24 -21.13
CA LEU A 330 17.95 -30.00 -20.41
C LEU A 330 16.64 -30.04 -19.61
N ASP A 331 15.60 -30.62 -20.19
CA ASP A 331 14.34 -30.85 -19.48
C ASP A 331 14.52 -31.74 -18.23
N ASP A 332 15.24 -32.84 -18.36
CA ASP A 332 15.60 -33.73 -17.24
C ASP A 332 16.40 -32.98 -16.16
N LEU A 333 17.34 -32.12 -16.54
CA LEU A 333 18.15 -31.33 -15.63
C LEU A 333 17.25 -30.31 -14.90
N LEU A 334 16.41 -29.57 -15.61
CA LEU A 334 15.52 -28.57 -15.05
C LEU A 334 14.43 -29.21 -14.16
N SER A 335 13.93 -30.37 -14.56
CA SER A 335 12.99 -31.16 -13.77
C SER A 335 13.55 -31.64 -12.43
N ALA A 336 14.89 -31.78 -12.34
CA ALA A 336 15.59 -32.17 -11.11
C ALA A 336 15.82 -30.99 -10.14
N GLN A 337 15.56 -29.73 -10.54
CA GLN A 337 15.83 -28.58 -9.70
C GLN A 337 14.85 -28.44 -8.53
N PRO A 338 15.23 -27.68 -7.45
CA PRO A 338 14.34 -27.33 -6.34
C PRO A 338 13.27 -26.30 -6.71
N TYR A 339 13.15 -25.97 -7.96
CA TYR A 339 12.12 -25.11 -8.51
C TYR A 339 11.51 -25.73 -9.77
N ARG A 340 10.33 -25.24 -10.14
CA ARG A 340 9.65 -25.59 -11.37
C ARG A 340 9.31 -24.34 -12.15
N LEU A 341 9.87 -24.22 -13.34
CA LEU A 341 9.54 -23.16 -14.28
C LEU A 341 8.13 -23.38 -14.83
N ALA A 342 7.33 -22.33 -14.87
CA ALA A 342 5.96 -22.41 -15.36
C ALA A 342 5.53 -21.12 -16.09
N TYR A 343 4.57 -21.27 -16.96
CA TYR A 343 3.87 -20.15 -17.59
C TYR A 343 3.23 -19.25 -16.52
N TRP A 344 3.41 -17.95 -16.63
CA TRP A 344 3.03 -16.99 -15.58
C TRP A 344 1.54 -17.07 -15.17
N ARG A 345 0.65 -17.49 -16.10
CA ARG A 345 -0.79 -17.63 -15.80
C ARG A 345 -1.11 -18.77 -14.82
N VAL A 346 -0.23 -19.73 -14.66
CA VAL A 346 -0.41 -20.85 -13.72
C VAL A 346 -0.37 -20.38 -12.25
N ALA A 347 0.23 -19.22 -12.00
CA ALA A 347 0.39 -18.68 -10.65
C ALA A 347 -0.91 -18.57 -9.86
N ALA A 348 -1.99 -18.16 -10.51
CA ALA A 348 -3.29 -17.95 -9.85
C ALA A 348 -3.83 -19.22 -9.17
N GLU A 349 -3.47 -20.40 -9.67
CA GLU A 349 -4.04 -21.68 -9.24
C GLU A 349 -3.04 -22.58 -8.51
N GLU A 350 -1.72 -22.48 -8.83
CA GLU A 350 -0.74 -23.46 -8.40
C GLU A 350 0.45 -22.89 -7.61
N ILE A 351 0.54 -21.57 -7.41
CA ILE A 351 1.65 -20.99 -6.66
C ILE A 351 1.68 -21.54 -5.23
N ASN A 352 2.85 -21.92 -4.77
CA ASN A 352 3.03 -22.56 -3.46
C ASN A 352 3.83 -21.71 -2.47
N TYR A 353 3.93 -20.40 -2.70
CA TYR A 353 4.41 -19.44 -1.71
C TYR A 353 3.43 -18.27 -1.59
N ARG A 354 3.34 -17.67 -0.40
CA ARG A 354 2.51 -16.49 -0.18
C ARG A 354 3.14 -15.28 -0.87
N ARG A 355 2.31 -14.47 -1.52
CA ARG A 355 2.70 -13.26 -2.24
C ARG A 355 2.23 -12.01 -1.51
N PHE A 356 2.83 -10.87 -1.85
CA PHE A 356 2.20 -9.59 -1.61
C PHE A 356 1.08 -9.42 -2.63
N PHE A 357 -0.17 -9.43 -2.16
CA PHE A 357 -1.37 -9.50 -3.01
C PHE A 357 -1.32 -10.68 -4.00
N ASP A 358 -1.32 -10.37 -5.30
CA ASP A 358 -1.23 -11.33 -6.41
C ASP A 358 0.04 -11.12 -7.27
N ILE A 359 1.04 -10.40 -6.73
CA ILE A 359 2.30 -10.08 -7.40
C ILE A 359 3.29 -11.22 -7.22
N ASN A 360 3.58 -11.96 -8.30
CA ASN A 360 4.44 -13.14 -8.25
C ASN A 360 5.89 -12.84 -7.86
N GLU A 361 6.35 -11.63 -8.11
CA GLU A 361 7.72 -11.17 -7.88
C GLU A 361 7.96 -10.66 -6.43
N LEU A 362 6.93 -10.69 -5.58
CA LEU A 362 6.99 -10.26 -4.19
C LEU A 362 6.64 -11.43 -3.26
N ALA A 363 7.68 -12.17 -2.85
CA ALA A 363 7.52 -13.32 -1.97
C ALA A 363 7.41 -12.90 -0.50
N ALA A 364 6.39 -13.39 0.18
CA ALA A 364 6.12 -13.04 1.56
C ALA A 364 7.02 -13.78 2.55
N LEU A 365 7.34 -13.11 3.64
CA LEU A 365 8.19 -13.57 4.73
C LEU A 365 7.37 -14.11 5.91
N ARG A 366 7.96 -15.00 6.70
CA ARG A 366 7.42 -15.51 7.96
C ARG A 366 7.88 -14.65 9.13
N MET A 367 7.28 -13.47 9.28
CA MET A 367 7.64 -12.53 10.35
C MET A 367 7.35 -13.05 11.76
N GLU A 368 6.56 -14.09 11.89
CA GLU A 368 6.33 -14.82 13.15
C GLU A 368 7.54 -15.63 13.59
N ASP A 369 8.50 -15.94 12.73
CA ASP A 369 9.76 -16.57 13.07
C ASP A 369 10.74 -15.52 13.62
N PRO A 370 11.22 -15.67 14.89
CA PRO A 370 12.13 -14.73 15.49
C PRO A 370 13.44 -14.51 14.70
N GLN A 371 13.96 -15.54 14.05
CA GLN A 371 15.20 -15.42 13.25
C GLN A 371 14.96 -14.56 12.01
N VAL A 372 13.81 -14.72 11.38
CA VAL A 372 13.42 -13.90 10.22
C VAL A 372 13.23 -12.45 10.65
N PHE A 373 12.51 -12.23 11.75
CA PHE A 373 12.32 -10.89 12.30
C PHE A 373 13.64 -10.20 12.62
N GLU A 374 14.53 -10.86 13.38
CA GLU A 374 15.84 -10.31 13.74
C GLU A 374 16.67 -9.96 12.50
N ARG A 375 16.72 -10.85 11.52
CA ARG A 375 17.55 -10.67 10.34
C ARG A 375 17.05 -9.54 9.43
N THR A 376 15.75 -9.43 9.26
CA THR A 376 15.14 -8.40 8.40
C THR A 376 15.13 -7.01 9.02
N HIS A 377 15.16 -6.92 10.36
CA HIS A 377 15.10 -5.66 11.10
C HIS A 377 16.46 -5.21 11.63
N ALA A 378 17.49 -6.05 11.55
CA ALA A 378 18.82 -5.78 12.15
C ALA A 378 19.38 -4.41 11.73
N PHE A 379 19.36 -4.10 10.45
CA PHE A 379 19.90 -2.85 9.91
C PHE A 379 19.04 -1.64 10.30
N ALA A 380 17.72 -1.75 10.29
CA ALA A 380 16.85 -0.68 10.79
C ALA A 380 17.10 -0.38 12.26
N PHE A 381 17.30 -1.41 13.09
CA PHE A 381 17.62 -1.26 14.50
C PHE A 381 19.04 -0.74 14.73
N GLU A 382 19.96 -1.00 13.83
CA GLU A 382 21.29 -0.37 13.84
C GLU A 382 21.17 1.13 13.61
N LEU A 383 20.48 1.56 12.56
CA LEU A 383 20.23 2.98 12.25
C LEU A 383 19.49 3.70 13.40
N LEU A 384 18.57 3.01 14.07
CA LEU A 384 17.86 3.54 15.23
C LEU A 384 18.81 3.73 16.43
N ARG A 385 19.68 2.73 16.71
CA ARG A 385 20.66 2.81 17.79
C ARG A 385 21.74 3.88 17.55
N GLU A 386 22.10 4.12 16.31
CA GLU A 386 23.00 5.18 15.89
C GLU A 386 22.35 6.57 15.93
N GLY A 387 21.04 6.66 16.16
CA GLY A 387 20.29 7.92 16.14
C GLY A 387 20.11 8.49 14.73
N CYS A 388 20.25 7.66 13.71
CA CYS A 388 20.02 8.07 12.32
C CYS A 388 18.53 8.19 11.99
N ILE A 389 17.65 7.40 12.62
CA ILE A 389 16.20 7.43 12.49
C ILE A 389 15.53 7.62 13.85
N ASP A 390 14.37 8.28 13.87
CA ASP A 390 13.59 8.56 15.08
C ASP A 390 12.30 7.74 15.16
N GLY A 391 11.87 7.19 14.02
CA GLY A 391 10.65 6.42 13.93
C GLY A 391 10.63 5.49 12.71
N ILE A 392 9.72 4.52 12.78
CA ILE A 392 9.53 3.52 11.72
C ILE A 392 8.03 3.51 11.37
N ARG A 393 7.72 3.58 10.09
CA ARG A 393 6.41 3.20 9.56
C ARG A 393 6.51 1.79 9.00
N ILE A 394 5.57 0.95 9.36
CA ILE A 394 5.51 -0.43 8.89
C ILE A 394 4.54 -0.52 7.70
N ASP A 395 5.05 -0.99 6.58
CA ASP A 395 4.22 -1.26 5.41
C ASP A 395 3.44 -2.57 5.55
N HIS A 396 2.23 -2.61 5.04
CA HIS A 396 1.38 -3.79 4.94
C HIS A 396 1.24 -4.61 6.24
N VAL A 397 0.95 -3.95 7.35
CA VAL A 397 0.75 -4.59 8.66
C VAL A 397 -0.32 -5.69 8.58
N ASP A 398 -1.36 -5.48 7.78
CA ASP A 398 -2.47 -6.42 7.60
C ASP A 398 -2.07 -7.74 6.93
N GLY A 399 -0.93 -7.78 6.23
CA GLY A 399 -0.36 -8.99 5.65
C GLY A 399 0.42 -9.85 6.64
N LEU A 400 0.76 -9.33 7.82
CA LEU A 400 1.54 -10.04 8.81
C LEU A 400 0.71 -11.13 9.50
N TYR A 401 1.38 -12.20 9.95
CA TYR A 401 0.76 -13.34 10.64
C TYR A 401 0.08 -12.90 11.95
N ASP A 402 0.80 -12.16 12.80
CA ASP A 402 0.36 -11.65 14.09
C ASP A 402 0.87 -10.21 14.28
N PRO A 403 0.18 -9.20 13.70
CA PRO A 403 0.62 -7.82 13.79
C PRO A 403 0.49 -7.27 15.20
N TRP A 404 1.52 -6.52 15.63
CA TRP A 404 1.57 -5.88 16.94
C TRP A 404 0.74 -4.59 16.99
N PRO A 405 0.36 -4.12 18.19
CA PRO A 405 -0.19 -2.78 18.35
C PRO A 405 0.77 -1.73 17.81
N VAL A 406 0.22 -0.75 17.10
CA VAL A 406 0.94 0.39 16.53
C VAL A 406 0.52 1.68 17.23
N GLU A 407 1.38 2.71 17.20
CA GLU A 407 1.13 4.02 17.79
C GLU A 407 0.09 4.83 17.01
N GLY A 408 -0.08 4.52 15.73
CA GLY A 408 -1.06 5.16 14.85
C GLY A 408 -1.06 4.55 13.46
N THR A 409 -1.86 5.12 12.57
CA THR A 409 -2.01 4.71 11.18
C THR A 409 -1.43 5.76 10.23
N THR A 410 -1.31 5.43 8.95
CA THR A 410 -0.93 6.38 7.88
C THR A 410 -1.95 7.52 7.69
N GLY A 411 -3.20 7.32 8.14
CA GLY A 411 -4.21 8.37 8.12
C GLY A 411 -5.19 8.32 6.95
N TYR A 412 -5.36 7.20 6.29
CA TYR A 412 -6.39 7.07 5.25
C TYR A 412 -7.80 7.29 5.79
N GLU A 413 -8.07 6.86 7.02
CA GLU A 413 -9.33 7.13 7.70
C GLU A 413 -9.53 8.64 7.96
N PHE A 414 -8.45 9.41 8.20
CA PHE A 414 -8.49 10.86 8.29
C PHE A 414 -8.83 11.47 6.92
N LEU A 415 -8.10 11.06 5.89
CA LEU A 415 -8.32 11.50 4.51
C LEU A 415 -9.79 11.34 4.10
N VAL A 416 -10.35 10.14 4.24
CA VAL A 416 -11.72 9.83 3.81
C VAL A 416 -12.75 10.68 4.56
N ARG A 417 -12.60 10.86 5.87
CA ARG A 417 -13.56 11.63 6.68
C ARG A 417 -13.48 13.12 6.40
N VAL A 418 -12.29 13.66 6.30
CA VAL A 418 -12.11 15.09 5.98
C VAL A 418 -12.58 15.38 4.56
N ASN A 419 -12.25 14.51 3.59
CA ASN A 419 -12.76 14.64 2.23
C ASN A 419 -14.31 14.65 2.20
N GLY A 420 -14.94 13.78 2.98
CA GLY A 420 -16.42 13.69 3.07
C GLY A 420 -17.10 14.93 3.64
N LEU A 421 -16.39 15.78 4.42
CA LEU A 421 -16.92 17.05 4.94
C LEU A 421 -17.31 18.02 3.81
N PHE A 422 -16.65 17.95 2.67
CA PHE A 422 -16.82 18.81 1.51
C PHE A 422 -17.80 18.24 0.47
N VAL A 423 -18.48 17.15 0.78
CA VAL A 423 -19.55 16.56 -0.04
C VAL A 423 -20.89 16.92 0.56
N ASP A 424 -21.76 17.52 -0.25
CA ASP A 424 -23.12 17.86 0.20
C ASP A 424 -24.01 16.60 0.31
N GLY A 425 -24.16 16.09 1.52
CA GLY A 425 -24.98 14.89 1.79
C GLY A 425 -26.43 15.01 1.36
N ARG A 426 -26.98 16.25 1.27
CA ARG A 426 -28.37 16.50 0.84
C ARG A 426 -28.56 16.17 -0.64
N SER A 427 -27.51 16.21 -1.42
CA SER A 427 -27.54 15.97 -2.88
C SER A 427 -27.40 14.49 -3.25
N GLU A 428 -27.27 13.58 -2.29
CA GLU A 428 -27.03 12.14 -2.58
C GLU A 428 -27.99 11.58 -3.62
N ARG A 429 -29.28 11.87 -3.46
CA ARG A 429 -30.30 11.42 -4.40
C ARG A 429 -30.10 11.99 -5.81
N ALA A 430 -29.77 13.27 -5.94
CA ALA A 430 -29.55 13.93 -7.22
C ALA A 430 -28.31 13.39 -7.94
N VAL A 431 -27.23 13.11 -7.19
CA VAL A 431 -26.01 12.51 -7.73
C VAL A 431 -26.26 11.05 -8.14
N ASN A 432 -26.99 10.27 -7.35
CA ASN A 432 -27.41 8.92 -7.71
C ASN A 432 -28.20 8.92 -9.01
N GLU A 433 -29.22 9.80 -9.14
CA GLU A 433 -29.99 9.91 -10.36
C GLU A 433 -29.15 10.35 -11.57
N ALA A 434 -28.17 11.24 -11.39
CA ALA A 434 -27.24 11.62 -12.46
C ALA A 434 -26.41 10.43 -12.94
N PHE A 435 -25.82 9.69 -12.01
CA PHE A 435 -25.03 8.50 -12.28
C PHE A 435 -25.85 7.39 -12.96
N GLU A 436 -26.98 7.00 -12.36
CA GLU A 436 -27.82 5.91 -12.88
C GLU A 436 -28.41 6.22 -14.26
N ARG A 437 -28.84 7.45 -14.50
CA ARG A 437 -29.36 7.85 -15.81
C ARG A 437 -28.29 7.89 -16.88
N PHE A 438 -27.07 8.30 -16.52
CA PHE A 438 -25.97 8.39 -17.48
C PHE A 438 -25.39 7.01 -17.78
N THR A 439 -25.08 6.21 -16.76
CA THR A 439 -24.38 4.92 -16.88
C THR A 439 -25.30 3.73 -17.06
N ARG A 440 -26.57 3.84 -16.64
CA ARG A 440 -27.55 2.75 -16.51
C ARG A 440 -27.21 1.72 -15.43
N LEU A 441 -26.22 1.97 -14.59
CA LEU A 441 -25.86 1.12 -13.45
C LEU A 441 -26.73 1.50 -12.24
N ARG A 442 -27.34 0.50 -11.57
CA ARG A 442 -28.26 0.73 -10.42
C ARG A 442 -27.90 -0.07 -9.17
N ALA A 443 -26.85 -0.87 -9.22
CA ALA A 443 -26.45 -1.66 -8.07
C ALA A 443 -25.77 -0.77 -7.01
N PRO A 444 -25.98 -1.03 -5.71
CA PRO A 444 -25.25 -0.35 -4.64
C PRO A 444 -23.79 -0.78 -4.61
N PHE A 445 -22.90 0.06 -4.07
CA PHE A 445 -21.44 -0.19 -4.01
C PHE A 445 -21.11 -1.57 -3.42
N ARG A 446 -21.78 -1.95 -2.34
CA ARG A 446 -21.56 -3.25 -1.70
C ARG A 446 -21.73 -4.46 -2.64
N GLU A 447 -22.56 -4.33 -3.67
CA GLU A 447 -22.73 -5.40 -4.66
C GLU A 447 -21.55 -5.46 -5.63
N PHE A 448 -21.02 -4.31 -6.03
CA PHE A 448 -19.77 -4.25 -6.80
C PHE A 448 -18.60 -4.81 -5.98
N ALA A 449 -18.44 -4.38 -4.72
CA ALA A 449 -17.41 -4.88 -3.82
C ALA A 449 -17.45 -6.40 -3.65
N TYR A 450 -18.65 -6.96 -3.41
CA TYR A 450 -18.84 -8.41 -3.27
C TYR A 450 -18.45 -9.15 -4.55
N ARG A 451 -18.93 -8.72 -5.72
CA ARG A 451 -18.62 -9.36 -7.01
C ARG A 451 -17.13 -9.26 -7.35
N SER A 452 -16.52 -8.12 -7.07
CA SER A 452 -15.10 -7.91 -7.31
C SER A 452 -14.24 -8.81 -6.40
N LYS A 453 -14.57 -8.95 -5.12
CA LYS A 453 -13.89 -9.91 -4.23
C LYS A 453 -14.05 -11.35 -4.71
N GLN A 454 -15.23 -11.74 -5.19
CA GLN A 454 -15.42 -13.05 -5.80
C GLN A 454 -14.58 -13.25 -7.05
N LEU A 455 -14.44 -12.21 -7.88
CA LEU A 455 -13.58 -12.24 -9.06
C LEU A 455 -12.12 -12.48 -8.66
N ILE A 456 -11.59 -11.71 -7.70
CA ILE A 456 -10.22 -11.87 -7.21
C ILE A 456 -9.97 -13.28 -6.67
N LEU A 457 -10.90 -13.83 -5.87
CA LEU A 457 -10.79 -15.19 -5.34
C LEU A 457 -10.83 -16.30 -6.42
N ARG A 458 -11.32 -15.99 -7.62
CA ARG A 458 -11.34 -16.97 -8.74
C ARG A 458 -10.16 -16.79 -9.69
N MET A 459 -9.75 -15.54 -9.93
CA MET A 459 -8.81 -15.21 -11.00
C MET A 459 -7.38 -15.02 -10.54
N SER A 460 -7.19 -14.52 -9.32
CA SER A 460 -5.85 -14.13 -8.83
C SER A 460 -5.41 -14.89 -7.58
N MET A 461 -6.35 -15.29 -6.72
CA MET A 461 -6.08 -15.89 -5.41
C MET A 461 -6.78 -17.24 -5.21
N ALA A 462 -6.92 -18.02 -6.27
CA ALA A 462 -7.56 -19.33 -6.18
C ALA A 462 -6.69 -20.32 -5.38
N SER A 463 -5.36 -20.25 -5.49
CA SER A 463 -4.46 -21.13 -4.75
C SER A 463 -4.54 -20.88 -3.24
N GLU A 464 -4.55 -19.63 -2.80
CA GLU A 464 -4.69 -19.26 -1.39
C GLU A 464 -6.04 -19.73 -0.81
N LEU A 465 -7.11 -19.61 -1.60
CA LEU A 465 -8.43 -20.14 -1.22
C LEU A 465 -8.41 -21.66 -1.07
N GLN A 466 -7.74 -22.39 -1.98
CA GLN A 466 -7.59 -23.84 -1.90
C GLN A 466 -6.80 -24.26 -0.65
N VAL A 467 -5.69 -23.59 -0.33
CA VAL A 467 -4.91 -23.85 0.89
C VAL A 467 -5.79 -23.71 2.16
N LEU A 468 -6.60 -22.65 2.23
CA LEU A 468 -7.55 -22.45 3.33
C LEU A 468 -8.60 -23.55 3.37
N ALA A 469 -9.17 -23.93 2.25
CA ALA A 469 -10.20 -24.96 2.19
C ALA A 469 -9.68 -26.35 2.58
N HIS A 470 -8.44 -26.69 2.22
CA HIS A 470 -7.81 -27.94 2.67
C HIS A 470 -7.49 -27.91 4.17
N GLY A 471 -7.07 -26.76 4.72
CA GLY A 471 -6.99 -26.57 6.16
C GLY A 471 -8.33 -26.85 6.83
N LEU A 472 -9.40 -26.28 6.28
CA LEU A 472 -10.75 -26.46 6.78
C LEU A 472 -11.23 -27.92 6.70
N ASN A 473 -10.89 -28.63 5.60
CA ASN A 473 -11.21 -30.04 5.41
C ASN A 473 -10.58 -30.91 6.50
N ARG A 474 -9.34 -30.66 6.91
CA ARG A 474 -8.71 -31.42 8.00
C ARG A 474 -9.47 -31.28 9.32
N PHE A 475 -10.02 -30.11 9.64
CA PHE A 475 -10.89 -29.93 10.82
C PHE A 475 -12.24 -30.60 10.64
N SER A 476 -12.80 -30.56 9.41
CA SER A 476 -14.07 -31.18 9.07
C SER A 476 -14.03 -32.69 9.30
N GLU A 477 -12.98 -33.36 8.83
CA GLU A 477 -12.79 -34.80 8.95
C GLU A 477 -12.64 -35.29 10.42
N ARG A 478 -12.16 -34.43 11.31
CA ARG A 478 -12.03 -34.74 12.76
C ARG A 478 -13.32 -34.60 13.55
N ASN A 479 -14.38 -34.07 12.94
CA ASN A 479 -15.65 -33.85 13.66
C ASN A 479 -16.78 -34.62 12.96
N ARG A 480 -17.41 -35.53 13.71
CA ARG A 480 -18.52 -36.38 13.21
C ARG A 480 -19.71 -35.62 12.61
N HIS A 481 -19.89 -34.35 12.96
CA HIS A 481 -20.99 -33.52 12.45
C HIS A 481 -20.63 -32.76 11.15
N SER A 482 -19.36 -32.76 10.75
CA SER A 482 -18.88 -32.05 9.56
C SER A 482 -18.06 -32.92 8.59
N ARG A 483 -17.74 -34.15 8.93
CA ARG A 483 -16.92 -35.06 8.09
C ARG A 483 -17.52 -35.35 6.69
N ASP A 484 -18.79 -35.09 6.52
CA ASP A 484 -19.46 -35.26 5.23
C ASP A 484 -19.46 -33.99 4.36
N PHE A 485 -18.80 -32.92 4.82
CA PHE A 485 -18.63 -31.72 3.99
C PHE A 485 -17.57 -31.99 2.93
N THR A 486 -17.97 -31.88 1.68
CA THR A 486 -17.02 -32.06 0.58
C THR A 486 -16.09 -30.84 0.47
N LEU A 487 -14.88 -31.07 -0.04
CA LEU A 487 -13.92 -29.99 -0.28
C LEU A 487 -14.53 -28.85 -1.12
N ASN A 488 -15.26 -29.17 -2.18
CA ASN A 488 -15.92 -28.16 -3.00
C ASN A 488 -16.93 -27.30 -2.23
N LEU A 489 -17.66 -27.91 -1.28
CA LEU A 489 -18.58 -27.17 -0.42
C LEU A 489 -17.82 -26.25 0.55
N LEU A 490 -16.68 -26.69 1.07
CA LEU A 490 -15.81 -25.91 1.94
C LEU A 490 -15.16 -24.74 1.17
N VAL A 491 -14.64 -24.97 -0.03
CA VAL A 491 -14.13 -23.91 -0.94
C VAL A 491 -15.22 -22.88 -1.22
N TYR A 492 -16.43 -23.35 -1.53
CA TYR A 492 -17.56 -22.49 -1.78
C TYR A 492 -17.90 -21.62 -0.56
N ALA A 493 -18.09 -22.24 0.60
CA ALA A 493 -18.44 -21.51 1.84
C ALA A 493 -17.37 -20.49 2.23
N MET A 494 -16.10 -20.85 2.13
CA MET A 494 -14.98 -19.97 2.42
C MET A 494 -14.96 -18.77 1.47
N ARG A 495 -15.13 -18.97 0.17
CA ARG A 495 -15.20 -17.89 -0.82
C ARG A 495 -16.35 -16.92 -0.53
N GLU A 496 -17.53 -17.45 -0.19
CA GLU A 496 -18.71 -16.62 0.12
C GLU A 496 -18.52 -15.79 1.39
N ILE A 497 -17.89 -16.37 2.42
CA ILE A 497 -17.59 -15.67 3.67
C ILE A 497 -16.56 -14.56 3.42
N ILE A 498 -15.45 -14.86 2.75
CA ILE A 498 -14.40 -13.86 2.44
C ILE A 498 -14.95 -12.73 1.58
N ALA A 499 -15.72 -13.05 0.54
CA ALA A 499 -16.35 -12.04 -0.32
C ALA A 499 -17.35 -11.14 0.44
N SER A 500 -17.97 -11.65 1.49
CA SER A 500 -18.91 -10.93 2.36
C SER A 500 -18.26 -10.20 3.53
N PHE A 501 -16.93 -10.31 3.70
CA PHE A 501 -16.22 -9.71 4.82
C PHE A 501 -16.24 -8.17 4.71
N PRO A 502 -16.66 -7.42 5.76
CA PRO A 502 -16.89 -5.98 5.65
C PRO A 502 -15.64 -5.14 5.91
N VAL A 503 -14.53 -5.77 6.35
CA VAL A 503 -13.25 -5.13 6.69
C VAL A 503 -12.11 -5.89 6.04
N TYR A 504 -10.90 -5.30 6.05
CA TYR A 504 -9.71 -5.96 5.48
C TYR A 504 -9.40 -7.27 6.20
N ARG A 505 -9.34 -7.23 7.53
CA ARG A 505 -9.13 -8.43 8.35
C ARG A 505 -9.67 -8.26 9.77
N THR A 506 -9.71 -9.36 10.49
CA THR A 506 -9.79 -9.41 11.95
C THR A 506 -8.42 -9.66 12.55
N TYR A 507 -8.28 -9.42 13.86
CA TYR A 507 -7.01 -9.56 14.59
C TYR A 507 -7.11 -10.64 15.68
N VAL A 508 -7.81 -11.72 15.35
CA VAL A 508 -7.91 -12.89 16.23
C VAL A 508 -6.54 -13.55 16.33
N ASN A 509 -6.03 -13.71 17.55
CA ASN A 509 -4.68 -14.21 17.83
C ASN A 509 -4.69 -15.34 18.86
N GLY A 510 -3.50 -15.91 19.15
CA GLY A 510 -3.36 -16.99 20.13
C GLY A 510 -3.20 -16.53 21.58
N ARG A 511 -3.02 -15.22 21.82
CA ARG A 511 -2.72 -14.65 23.15
C ARG A 511 -3.96 -14.54 24.02
N GLU A 512 -5.08 -14.18 23.40
CA GLU A 512 -6.36 -14.02 24.07
C GLU A 512 -7.19 -15.31 23.94
N PRO A 513 -7.82 -15.79 25.02
CA PRO A 513 -8.64 -17.00 24.96
C PRO A 513 -9.88 -16.79 24.09
N ASP A 514 -10.47 -15.61 24.14
CA ASP A 514 -11.70 -15.24 23.44
C ASP A 514 -11.44 -14.30 22.24
N VAL A 515 -12.37 -14.31 21.30
CA VAL A 515 -12.42 -13.35 20.19
C VAL A 515 -13.03 -12.04 20.69
N SER A 516 -12.38 -10.91 20.38
CA SER A 516 -12.86 -9.58 20.76
C SER A 516 -14.30 -9.34 20.29
N ALA A 517 -15.07 -8.53 21.03
CA ALA A 517 -16.44 -8.17 20.62
C ALA A 517 -16.48 -7.49 19.24
N HIS A 518 -15.43 -6.77 18.90
CA HIS A 518 -15.26 -6.10 17.62
C HIS A 518 -15.08 -7.11 16.47
N ASP A 519 -14.14 -8.04 16.60
CA ASP A 519 -13.87 -9.07 15.58
C ASP A 519 -15.04 -10.03 15.44
N ARG A 520 -15.64 -10.44 16.56
CA ARG A 520 -16.85 -11.28 16.58
C ARG A 520 -17.96 -10.70 15.73
N ARG A 521 -18.24 -9.38 15.85
CA ARG A 521 -19.27 -8.69 15.07
C ARG A 521 -19.02 -8.79 13.57
N TYR A 522 -17.77 -8.64 13.11
CA TYR A 522 -17.45 -8.72 11.70
C TYR A 522 -17.51 -10.15 11.15
N ILE A 523 -17.04 -11.13 11.93
CA ILE A 523 -17.16 -12.55 11.56
C ILE A 523 -18.64 -12.96 11.45
N GLU A 524 -19.45 -12.60 12.44
CA GLU A 524 -20.88 -12.91 12.44
C GLU A 524 -21.63 -12.22 11.30
N TYR A 525 -21.29 -10.97 10.99
CA TYR A 525 -21.83 -10.26 9.84
C TYR A 525 -21.49 -10.97 8.52
N ALA A 526 -20.21 -11.30 8.30
CA ALA A 526 -19.76 -11.94 7.08
C ALA A 526 -20.45 -13.29 6.85
N VAL A 527 -20.54 -14.12 7.91
CA VAL A 527 -21.20 -15.43 7.84
C VAL A 527 -22.71 -15.26 7.60
N SER A 528 -23.36 -14.32 8.27
CA SER A 528 -24.81 -14.08 8.10
C SER A 528 -25.12 -13.59 6.69
N GLU A 529 -24.30 -12.70 6.14
CA GLU A 529 -24.44 -12.20 4.79
C GLU A 529 -24.19 -13.31 3.75
N ALA A 530 -23.16 -14.15 3.95
CA ALA A 530 -22.88 -15.30 3.11
C ALA A 530 -24.09 -16.28 3.07
N LYS A 531 -24.66 -16.58 4.22
CA LYS A 531 -25.90 -17.42 4.29
C LYS A 531 -27.07 -16.76 3.54
N ARG A 532 -27.30 -15.45 3.78
CA ARG A 532 -28.41 -14.72 3.15
C ARG A 532 -28.30 -14.73 1.62
N ARG A 533 -27.09 -14.62 1.10
CA ARG A 533 -26.82 -14.66 -0.34
C ARG A 533 -26.95 -16.05 -0.93
N ASN A 534 -26.84 -17.10 -0.12
CA ASN A 534 -26.75 -18.49 -0.58
C ASN A 534 -27.79 -19.41 0.07
N PRO A 535 -29.11 -19.12 -0.08
CA PRO A 535 -30.18 -19.89 0.57
C PRO A 535 -30.30 -21.34 0.06
N ARG A 536 -29.66 -21.68 -1.06
CA ARG A 536 -29.69 -23.01 -1.66
C ARG A 536 -28.64 -23.96 -1.06
N HIS A 537 -27.66 -23.43 -0.32
CA HIS A 537 -26.61 -24.23 0.32
C HIS A 537 -26.93 -24.50 1.79
N PRO A 538 -26.51 -25.67 2.33
CA PRO A 538 -26.71 -26.00 3.74
C PRO A 538 -26.09 -24.96 4.66
N SER A 539 -26.88 -24.37 5.55
CA SER A 539 -26.40 -23.34 6.47
C SER A 539 -25.36 -23.88 7.47
N VAL A 540 -25.37 -25.18 7.74
CA VAL A 540 -24.47 -25.84 8.68
C VAL A 540 -22.98 -25.73 8.29
N VAL A 541 -22.64 -25.69 7.01
CA VAL A 541 -21.25 -25.50 6.58
C VAL A 541 -20.73 -24.10 6.94
N PHE A 542 -21.58 -23.07 6.81
CA PHE A 542 -21.23 -21.70 7.22
C PHE A 542 -21.13 -21.61 8.76
N ASP A 543 -21.97 -22.33 9.50
CA ASP A 543 -21.90 -22.42 10.96
C ASP A 543 -20.64 -23.11 11.44
N PHE A 544 -20.20 -24.16 10.74
CA PHE A 544 -18.94 -24.84 11.02
C PHE A 544 -17.76 -23.86 10.86
N VAL A 545 -17.67 -23.14 9.74
CA VAL A 545 -16.62 -22.13 9.51
C VAL A 545 -16.68 -21.03 10.58
N ARG A 546 -17.88 -20.53 10.92
CA ARG A 546 -18.07 -19.57 12.02
C ARG A 546 -17.54 -20.08 13.34
N GLY A 547 -17.79 -21.37 13.64
CA GLY A 547 -17.31 -22.01 14.86
C GLY A 547 -15.79 -21.97 14.98
N LEU A 548 -15.09 -22.27 13.89
CA LEU A 548 -13.63 -22.18 13.84
C LEU A 548 -13.14 -20.74 13.94
N LEU A 549 -13.71 -19.80 13.17
CA LEU A 549 -13.30 -18.39 13.22
C LEU A 549 -13.52 -17.73 14.58
N LEU A 550 -14.53 -18.19 15.34
CA LEU A 550 -14.84 -17.73 16.70
C LEU A 550 -14.16 -18.54 17.81
N LYS A 551 -13.23 -19.44 17.49
CA LYS A 551 -12.49 -20.27 18.47
C LYS A 551 -13.38 -21.13 19.36
N LYS A 552 -14.52 -21.64 18.86
CA LYS A 552 -15.40 -22.48 19.64
C LYS A 552 -14.80 -23.87 19.91
N ALA A 553 -14.65 -24.21 21.17
CA ALA A 553 -14.00 -25.45 21.63
C ALA A 553 -14.62 -26.74 21.04
N ASP A 554 -15.93 -26.76 20.78
CA ASP A 554 -16.64 -27.91 20.20
C ASP A 554 -16.13 -28.33 18.81
N TYR A 555 -15.43 -27.43 18.10
CA TYR A 555 -14.89 -27.66 16.76
C TYR A 555 -13.37 -27.84 16.73
N ILE A 556 -12.69 -27.66 17.87
CA ILE A 556 -11.22 -27.60 17.93
C ILE A 556 -10.71 -28.56 18.98
N PRO A 557 -10.24 -29.76 18.60
CA PRO A 557 -9.56 -30.66 19.55
C PRO A 557 -8.34 -29.97 20.17
N GLU A 558 -7.99 -30.30 21.39
CA GLU A 558 -6.88 -29.67 22.11
C GLU A 558 -5.54 -29.87 21.41
N GLU A 559 -5.30 -31.03 20.84
CA GLU A 559 -4.14 -31.40 20.06
C GLU A 559 -4.03 -30.62 18.72
N ALA A 560 -5.13 -30.04 18.23
CA ALA A 560 -5.18 -29.30 16.98
C ALA A 560 -5.13 -27.76 17.17
N ARG A 561 -4.92 -27.26 18.38
CA ARG A 561 -4.92 -25.81 18.66
C ARG A 561 -3.90 -25.03 17.87
N GLU A 562 -2.69 -25.55 17.74
CA GLU A 562 -1.64 -24.88 16.96
C GLU A 562 -1.99 -24.81 15.46
N GLU A 563 -2.48 -25.93 14.91
CA GLU A 563 -2.95 -25.99 13.51
C GLU A 563 -4.12 -25.02 13.29
N HIS A 564 -5.02 -24.91 14.28
CA HIS A 564 -6.13 -23.98 14.21
C HIS A 564 -5.68 -22.51 14.23
N LEU A 565 -4.71 -22.13 15.06
CA LEU A 565 -4.15 -20.77 15.06
C LEU A 565 -3.47 -20.45 13.74
N LYS A 566 -2.73 -21.39 13.14
CA LYS A 566 -2.16 -21.25 11.80
C LYS A 566 -3.25 -21.03 10.75
N PHE A 567 -4.34 -21.80 10.81
CA PHE A 567 -5.48 -21.60 9.92
C PHE A 567 -6.12 -20.21 10.06
N LEU A 568 -6.35 -19.74 11.30
CA LEU A 568 -6.92 -18.42 11.56
C LEU A 568 -6.04 -17.29 11.03
N SER A 569 -4.74 -17.34 11.28
CA SER A 569 -3.81 -16.31 10.80
C SER A 569 -3.73 -16.32 9.28
N LYS A 570 -3.66 -17.49 8.64
CA LYS A 570 -3.71 -17.60 7.16
C LYS A 570 -5.04 -17.08 6.59
N PHE A 571 -6.17 -17.36 7.24
CA PHE A 571 -7.46 -16.78 6.83
C PHE A 571 -7.41 -15.26 6.86
N GLN A 572 -6.89 -14.67 7.92
CA GLN A 572 -6.77 -13.22 8.08
C GLN A 572 -5.78 -12.61 7.06
N GLN A 573 -4.70 -13.30 6.74
CA GLN A 573 -3.73 -12.90 5.71
C GLN A 573 -4.30 -12.96 4.29
N VAL A 574 -5.36 -13.75 4.04
CA VAL A 574 -6.06 -13.83 2.74
C VAL A 574 -7.18 -12.80 2.63
N THR A 575 -7.92 -12.53 3.73
CA THR A 575 -9.04 -11.56 3.67
C THR A 575 -8.58 -10.15 3.34
N SER A 576 -7.40 -9.73 3.80
CA SER A 576 -6.85 -8.40 3.55
C SER A 576 -6.56 -8.15 2.06
N PRO A 577 -5.71 -8.92 1.37
CA PRO A 577 -5.44 -8.72 -0.04
C PRO A 577 -6.68 -8.89 -0.93
N VAL A 578 -7.58 -9.81 -0.61
CA VAL A 578 -8.85 -9.95 -1.33
C VAL A 578 -9.69 -8.68 -1.21
N THR A 579 -9.69 -8.06 -0.05
CA THR A 579 -10.43 -6.81 0.17
C THR A 579 -9.76 -5.65 -0.56
N ALA A 580 -8.45 -5.49 -0.45
CA ALA A 580 -7.70 -4.47 -1.17
C ALA A 580 -7.87 -4.60 -2.69
N LYS A 581 -7.56 -5.76 -3.26
CA LYS A 581 -7.70 -5.99 -4.72
C LYS A 581 -9.14 -5.94 -5.21
N GLY A 582 -10.09 -6.49 -4.43
CA GLY A 582 -11.49 -6.50 -4.81
C GLY A 582 -12.17 -5.14 -4.70
N ILE A 583 -11.84 -4.35 -3.69
CA ILE A 583 -12.42 -3.03 -3.47
C ILE A 583 -11.58 -1.96 -4.16
N GLU A 584 -10.33 -1.76 -3.72
CA GLU A 584 -9.54 -0.60 -4.12
C GLU A 584 -9.05 -0.67 -5.56
N ASP A 585 -8.65 -1.87 -6.01
CA ASP A 585 -8.13 -2.09 -7.35
C ASP A 585 -9.16 -2.70 -8.32
N THR A 586 -10.45 -2.74 -7.94
CA THR A 586 -11.50 -3.21 -8.87
C THR A 586 -12.79 -2.41 -8.69
N ALA A 587 -13.50 -2.55 -7.56
CA ALA A 587 -14.81 -1.96 -7.38
C ALA A 587 -14.79 -0.42 -7.43
N LEU A 588 -13.73 0.24 -6.91
CA LEU A 588 -13.56 1.69 -6.96
C LEU A 588 -13.35 2.24 -8.38
N TYR A 589 -13.01 1.39 -9.36
CA TYR A 589 -12.91 1.76 -10.77
C TYR A 589 -14.20 1.45 -11.57
N ILE A 590 -15.14 0.72 -10.95
CA ILE A 590 -16.45 0.39 -11.56
C ILE A 590 -17.55 1.30 -11.02
N TYR A 591 -17.55 1.63 -9.73
CA TYR A 591 -18.59 2.45 -9.10
C TYR A 591 -18.22 3.93 -9.14
N ASN A 592 -18.55 4.61 -10.23
CA ASN A 592 -18.11 5.97 -10.54
C ASN A 592 -19.13 7.07 -10.18
N ARG A 593 -19.92 6.89 -9.12
CA ARG A 593 -20.99 7.81 -8.72
C ARG A 593 -20.48 9.24 -8.45
N LEU A 594 -19.51 9.37 -7.56
CA LEU A 594 -18.74 10.58 -7.26
C LEU A 594 -17.33 10.12 -6.90
N VAL A 595 -16.41 10.22 -7.86
CA VAL A 595 -15.11 9.51 -7.75
C VAL A 595 -14.15 10.10 -6.73
N SER A 596 -14.42 11.27 -6.18
CA SER A 596 -13.71 11.82 -5.02
C SER A 596 -13.93 11.00 -3.74
N LEU A 597 -14.97 10.18 -3.67
CA LEU A 597 -15.22 9.24 -2.56
C LEU A 597 -14.53 7.88 -2.77
N ASN A 598 -14.03 7.60 -3.99
CA ASN A 598 -13.36 6.37 -4.35
C ASN A 598 -11.88 6.47 -4.00
N GLU A 599 -11.54 6.21 -2.73
CA GLU A 599 -10.19 6.36 -2.21
C GLU A 599 -9.82 5.18 -1.30
N VAL A 600 -8.52 4.99 -1.06
CA VAL A 600 -8.00 3.95 -0.14
C VAL A 600 -8.68 4.06 1.21
N GLY A 601 -9.18 2.95 1.72
CA GLY A 601 -9.95 2.91 2.98
C GLY A 601 -11.33 3.57 2.91
N GLY A 602 -11.77 3.98 1.71
CA GLY A 602 -13.06 4.65 1.48
C GLY A 602 -14.24 3.69 1.38
N GLU A 603 -15.41 4.19 1.75
CA GLU A 603 -16.70 3.51 1.59
C GLU A 603 -17.62 4.40 0.73
N PRO A 604 -17.55 4.29 -0.62
CA PRO A 604 -18.25 5.20 -1.53
C PRO A 604 -19.78 5.22 -1.40
N ASP A 605 -20.39 4.25 -0.75
CA ASP A 605 -21.81 4.25 -0.42
C ASP A 605 -22.15 5.19 0.74
N LYS A 606 -21.19 5.59 1.56
CA LYS A 606 -21.35 6.66 2.56
C LYS A 606 -21.14 8.01 1.88
N PHE A 607 -22.26 8.69 1.59
CA PHE A 607 -22.25 9.93 0.82
C PHE A 607 -22.08 11.17 1.71
N GLY A 608 -20.82 11.61 1.86
CA GLY A 608 -20.47 12.73 2.70
C GLY A 608 -20.32 12.40 4.19
N VAL A 609 -19.82 13.38 4.93
CA VAL A 609 -19.66 13.34 6.40
C VAL A 609 -20.21 14.63 6.99
N THR A 610 -21.04 14.53 8.02
CA THR A 610 -21.55 15.74 8.70
C THR A 610 -20.49 16.36 9.61
N ALA A 611 -20.61 17.64 9.90
CA ALA A 611 -19.70 18.33 10.81
C ALA A 611 -19.66 17.66 12.19
N GLU A 612 -20.83 17.27 12.72
CA GLU A 612 -20.97 16.61 14.02
C GLU A 612 -20.29 15.24 14.04
N ALA A 613 -20.43 14.46 12.96
CA ALA A 613 -19.79 13.15 12.83
C ALA A 613 -18.26 13.28 12.77
N LEU A 614 -17.74 14.29 12.06
CA LEU A 614 -16.32 14.57 12.01
C LEU A 614 -15.80 15.04 13.36
N HIS A 615 -16.51 15.94 14.05
CA HIS A 615 -16.15 16.38 15.40
C HIS A 615 -16.08 15.23 16.41
N ALA A 616 -17.09 14.36 16.42
CA ALA A 616 -17.12 13.20 17.30
C ALA A 616 -15.93 12.26 17.04
N TRP A 617 -15.61 12.04 15.76
CA TRP A 617 -14.47 11.20 15.39
C TRP A 617 -13.12 11.84 15.74
N LEU A 618 -12.92 13.14 15.52
CA LEU A 618 -11.71 13.85 15.87
C LEU A 618 -11.48 13.90 17.38
N ALA A 619 -12.54 14.05 18.17
CA ALA A 619 -12.47 13.97 19.63
C ALA A 619 -12.06 12.56 20.10
N GLU A 620 -12.59 11.50 19.49
CA GLU A 620 -12.20 10.12 19.78
C GLU A 620 -10.77 9.84 19.35
N ARG A 621 -10.35 10.35 18.17
CA ARG A 621 -8.98 10.26 17.68
C ARG A 621 -7.99 10.94 18.62
N ALA A 622 -8.32 12.13 19.14
CA ALA A 622 -7.48 12.83 20.11
C ALA A 622 -7.22 12.00 21.37
N ARG A 623 -8.20 11.18 21.77
CA ARG A 623 -8.12 10.33 22.95
C ARG A 623 -7.38 9.01 22.72
N ARG A 624 -7.61 8.37 21.57
CA ARG A 624 -7.13 7.00 21.31
C ARG A 624 -5.87 6.95 20.45
N TRP A 625 -5.73 7.86 19.50
CA TRP A 625 -4.70 7.86 18.47
C TRP A 625 -4.12 9.26 18.25
N PRO A 626 -3.64 9.94 19.33
CA PRO A 626 -3.19 11.32 19.26
C PRO A 626 -1.99 11.54 18.33
N HIS A 627 -1.23 10.50 18.04
CA HIS A 627 -0.02 10.54 17.23
C HIS A 627 -0.17 9.90 15.84
N ALA A 628 -1.35 9.43 15.47
CA ALA A 628 -1.60 8.91 14.13
C ALA A 628 -1.34 9.97 13.06
N LEU A 629 -0.78 9.57 11.91
CA LEU A 629 -0.59 10.50 10.79
C LEU A 629 -1.92 10.98 10.22
N SER A 630 -1.94 12.24 9.79
CA SER A 630 -3.06 12.89 9.13
C SER A 630 -2.70 13.17 7.67
N ALA A 631 -2.79 12.12 6.84
CA ALA A 631 -2.55 12.24 5.41
C ALA A 631 -3.78 12.79 4.69
N SER A 632 -3.55 13.54 3.61
CA SER A 632 -4.55 13.94 2.61
C SER A 632 -4.19 13.47 1.21
N SER A 633 -2.92 13.21 0.95
CA SER A 633 -2.38 12.51 -0.22
C SER A 633 -1.23 11.61 0.21
N THR A 634 -1.05 10.51 -0.50
CA THR A 634 0.09 9.60 -0.38
C THR A 634 0.43 9.04 -1.76
N HIS A 635 1.48 8.22 -1.87
CA HIS A 635 1.82 7.51 -3.09
C HIS A 635 0.75 6.48 -3.52
N ASP A 636 -0.16 6.07 -2.61
CA ASP A 636 -1.21 5.08 -2.85
C ASP A 636 -2.57 5.69 -3.17
N THR A 637 -2.74 7.00 -2.96
CA THR A 637 -4.04 7.63 -3.19
C THR A 637 -4.46 7.54 -4.66
N LYS A 638 -5.74 7.25 -4.88
CA LYS A 638 -6.31 7.13 -6.23
C LYS A 638 -6.35 8.47 -6.95
N ARG A 639 -6.42 9.55 -6.20
CA ARG A 639 -6.39 10.96 -6.65
C ARG A 639 -5.76 11.82 -5.57
N SER A 640 -5.04 12.86 -5.98
CA SER A 640 -4.49 13.82 -5.03
C SER A 640 -5.58 14.63 -4.32
N GLU A 641 -5.20 15.30 -3.25
CA GLU A 641 -6.10 16.08 -2.38
C GLU A 641 -6.85 17.18 -3.15
N ASP A 642 -6.18 17.86 -4.09
CA ASP A 642 -6.75 18.97 -4.84
C ASP A 642 -7.70 18.50 -5.96
N VAL A 643 -7.44 17.33 -6.56
CA VAL A 643 -8.36 16.68 -7.50
C VAL A 643 -9.67 16.31 -6.82
N ARG A 644 -9.60 15.73 -5.63
CA ARG A 644 -10.79 15.38 -4.86
C ARG A 644 -11.56 16.62 -4.41
N ALA A 645 -10.85 17.67 -3.97
CA ALA A 645 -11.44 18.93 -3.55
C ALA A 645 -12.30 19.60 -4.63
N ARG A 646 -11.86 19.50 -5.91
CA ARG A 646 -12.65 19.95 -7.07
C ARG A 646 -13.84 19.07 -7.34
N ILE A 647 -13.66 17.74 -7.37
CA ILE A 647 -14.74 16.80 -7.69
C ILE A 647 -15.83 16.84 -6.60
N ASN A 648 -15.49 17.08 -5.33
CA ASN A 648 -16.45 17.22 -4.24
C ASN A 648 -17.49 18.31 -4.53
N ALA A 649 -17.09 19.43 -5.14
CA ALA A 649 -17.98 20.53 -5.49
C ALA A 649 -19.10 20.12 -6.45
N LEU A 650 -18.92 19.04 -7.23
CA LEU A 650 -19.97 18.51 -8.11
C LEU A 650 -21.20 18.05 -7.31
N SER A 651 -21.01 17.68 -6.03
CA SER A 651 -22.13 17.32 -5.15
C SER A 651 -23.06 18.51 -4.88
N GLU A 652 -22.51 19.73 -4.78
CA GLU A 652 -23.30 20.94 -4.54
C GLU A 652 -24.06 21.41 -5.79
N ILE A 653 -23.53 21.10 -6.98
CA ILE A 653 -24.11 21.47 -8.28
C ILE A 653 -24.62 20.25 -9.07
N ALA A 654 -25.13 19.23 -8.38
CA ALA A 654 -25.50 17.93 -8.97
C ALA A 654 -26.47 18.05 -10.17
N GLY A 655 -27.39 19.02 -10.14
CA GLY A 655 -28.32 19.30 -11.23
C GLY A 655 -27.62 19.81 -12.49
N GLU A 656 -26.68 20.73 -12.34
CA GLU A 656 -25.87 21.30 -13.42
C GLU A 656 -24.89 20.25 -13.96
N TRP A 657 -24.23 19.52 -13.08
CA TRP A 657 -23.35 18.40 -13.43
C TRP A 657 -24.07 17.38 -14.34
N ARG A 658 -25.28 16.96 -13.97
CA ARG A 658 -26.08 16.03 -14.76
C ARG A 658 -26.36 16.58 -16.16
N GLN A 659 -26.69 17.87 -16.28
CA GLN A 659 -26.96 18.52 -17.57
C GLN A 659 -25.70 18.62 -18.41
N ALA A 660 -24.57 19.02 -17.81
CA ALA A 660 -23.27 19.19 -18.47
C ALA A 660 -22.79 17.85 -19.02
N ALA A 661 -22.72 16.80 -18.19
CA ALA A 661 -22.34 15.45 -18.62
C ALA A 661 -23.23 14.95 -19.78
N GLY A 662 -24.53 15.21 -19.72
CA GLY A 662 -25.47 14.85 -20.79
C GLY A 662 -25.25 15.63 -22.09
N ARG A 663 -24.84 16.91 -22.01
CA ARG A 663 -24.49 17.72 -23.20
C ARG A 663 -23.17 17.20 -23.79
N TRP A 664 -22.14 16.99 -22.98
CA TRP A 664 -20.83 16.49 -23.41
C TRP A 664 -20.92 15.13 -24.10
N ALA A 665 -21.72 14.22 -23.55
CA ALA A 665 -21.95 12.92 -24.17
C ALA A 665 -22.62 13.01 -25.56
N ARG A 666 -23.44 14.05 -25.80
CA ARG A 666 -24.02 14.28 -27.13
C ARG A 666 -22.98 14.87 -28.08
N ILE A 667 -22.17 15.84 -27.63
CA ILE A 667 -21.09 16.46 -28.41
C ILE A 667 -20.09 15.38 -28.86
N ASN A 668 -19.65 14.56 -27.88
CA ASN A 668 -18.59 13.58 -28.08
C ASN A 668 -19.07 12.23 -28.66
N ARG A 669 -20.37 12.11 -29.00
CA ARG A 669 -20.94 10.85 -29.50
C ARG A 669 -20.20 10.26 -30.68
N LYS A 670 -19.70 11.11 -31.60
CA LYS A 670 -18.97 10.69 -32.81
C LYS A 670 -17.54 10.15 -32.50
N ALA A 671 -17.00 10.42 -31.32
CA ALA A 671 -15.70 9.90 -30.91
C ALA A 671 -15.76 8.43 -30.47
N ARG A 672 -16.94 7.91 -30.16
CA ARG A 672 -17.12 6.51 -29.73
C ARG A 672 -17.07 5.55 -30.92
N LEU A 673 -16.42 4.40 -30.71
CA LEU A 673 -16.36 3.31 -31.69
C LEU A 673 -17.42 2.25 -31.37
N ILE A 674 -17.77 1.48 -32.36
CA ILE A 674 -18.64 0.31 -32.22
C ILE A 674 -17.76 -0.94 -32.32
N LEU A 675 -17.71 -1.74 -31.26
CA LEU A 675 -17.02 -3.02 -31.19
C LEU A 675 -18.04 -4.09 -30.78
N ASP A 676 -18.15 -5.17 -31.54
CA ASP A 676 -19.09 -6.27 -31.30
C ASP A 676 -20.57 -5.83 -31.11
N GLY A 677 -20.98 -4.77 -31.83
CA GLY A 677 -22.32 -4.20 -31.74
C GLY A 677 -22.57 -3.25 -30.56
N GLU A 678 -21.59 -3.06 -29.67
CA GLU A 678 -21.66 -2.12 -28.56
C GLU A 678 -20.77 -0.89 -28.78
N SER A 679 -21.09 0.20 -28.09
CA SER A 679 -20.42 1.48 -28.28
C SER A 679 -19.41 1.73 -27.16
N TYR A 680 -18.14 1.96 -27.52
CA TYR A 680 -17.02 2.14 -26.60
C TYR A 680 -16.38 3.53 -26.75
N PRO A 681 -15.84 4.10 -25.62
CA PRO A 681 -15.93 3.55 -24.26
C PRO A 681 -17.36 3.39 -23.78
N SER A 682 -17.55 2.56 -22.73
CA SER A 682 -18.85 2.42 -22.08
C SER A 682 -19.29 3.77 -21.46
N ARG A 683 -20.59 3.90 -21.17
CA ARG A 683 -21.10 5.12 -20.51
C ARG A 683 -20.46 5.33 -19.13
N ASN A 684 -20.12 4.27 -18.44
CA ASN A 684 -19.50 4.35 -17.13
C ASN A 684 -18.06 4.92 -17.21
N GLU A 685 -17.28 4.45 -18.18
CA GLU A 685 -15.93 4.96 -18.44
C GLU A 685 -15.96 6.40 -18.94
N GLU A 686 -16.90 6.76 -19.80
CA GLU A 686 -17.12 8.14 -20.23
C GLU A 686 -17.47 9.07 -19.05
N TYR A 687 -18.27 8.59 -18.09
CA TYR A 687 -18.63 9.33 -16.88
C TYR A 687 -17.43 9.53 -15.95
N LEU A 688 -16.59 8.50 -15.81
CA LEU A 688 -15.33 8.58 -15.08
C LEU A 688 -14.38 9.62 -15.70
N LEU A 689 -14.22 9.57 -17.04
CA LEU A 689 -13.38 10.52 -17.77
C LEU A 689 -13.81 11.95 -17.49
N TYR A 690 -15.10 12.26 -17.57
CA TYR A 690 -15.58 13.65 -17.35
C TYR A 690 -15.30 14.13 -15.93
N GLN A 691 -15.49 13.32 -14.90
CA GLN A 691 -15.11 13.70 -13.53
C GLN A 691 -13.59 13.88 -13.40
N THR A 692 -12.82 13.01 -14.02
CA THR A 692 -11.35 13.05 -14.00
C THR A 692 -10.84 14.36 -14.61
N ILE A 693 -11.30 14.74 -15.79
CA ILE A 693 -10.84 15.98 -16.41
C ILE A 693 -11.34 17.24 -15.67
N VAL A 694 -12.52 17.22 -15.09
CA VAL A 694 -12.98 18.33 -14.20
C VAL A 694 -12.04 18.49 -13.00
N GLY A 695 -11.62 17.39 -12.39
CA GLY A 695 -10.72 17.40 -11.25
C GLY A 695 -9.29 17.81 -11.56
N THR A 696 -8.81 17.53 -12.77
CA THR A 696 -7.40 17.68 -13.16
C THR A 696 -7.13 18.83 -14.12
N TRP A 697 -8.18 19.49 -14.65
CA TRP A 697 -8.01 20.53 -15.66
C TRP A 697 -7.14 21.69 -15.16
N PRO A 698 -6.06 22.06 -15.89
CA PRO A 698 -5.22 23.18 -15.51
C PRO A 698 -6.01 24.49 -15.50
N VAL A 699 -5.76 25.34 -14.52
CA VAL A 699 -6.40 26.67 -14.41
C VAL A 699 -5.80 27.63 -15.42
N GLN A 700 -4.48 27.52 -15.66
CA GLN A 700 -3.77 28.32 -16.65
C GLN A 700 -3.92 27.72 -18.04
N PRO A 701 -3.97 28.56 -19.09
CA PRO A 701 -3.92 28.08 -20.47
C PRO A 701 -2.67 27.22 -20.71
N MET A 702 -2.85 26.07 -21.33
CA MET A 702 -1.77 25.16 -21.68
C MET A 702 -1.11 25.58 -23.00
N SER A 703 0.22 25.43 -23.12
CA SER A 703 0.89 25.39 -24.41
C SER A 703 0.53 24.12 -25.18
N GLY A 704 0.79 24.09 -26.49
CA GLY A 704 0.50 22.89 -27.29
C GLY A 704 1.28 21.64 -26.85
N GLU A 705 2.44 21.79 -26.19
CA GLU A 705 3.19 20.69 -25.58
C GLU A 705 2.51 20.20 -24.32
N GLN A 706 2.16 21.10 -23.42
CA GLN A 706 1.43 20.79 -22.19
C GLN A 706 0.06 20.15 -22.48
N GLU A 707 -0.62 20.54 -23.56
CA GLU A 707 -1.87 19.89 -23.99
C GLU A 707 -1.63 18.42 -24.39
N ARG A 708 -0.52 18.13 -25.09
CA ARG A 708 -0.16 16.76 -25.46
C ARG A 708 0.19 15.91 -24.23
N GLU A 709 1.01 16.46 -23.32
CA GLU A 709 1.36 15.78 -22.07
C GLU A 709 0.12 15.50 -21.21
N TYR A 710 -0.77 16.48 -21.11
CA TYR A 710 -2.02 16.31 -20.38
C TYR A 710 -2.89 15.22 -21.01
N CYS A 711 -3.04 15.24 -22.34
CA CYS A 711 -3.79 14.22 -23.06
C CYS A 711 -3.20 12.81 -22.82
N GLN A 712 -1.88 12.67 -22.88
CA GLN A 712 -1.20 11.41 -22.63
C GLN A 712 -1.44 10.93 -21.18
N ARG A 713 -1.28 11.79 -20.18
CA ARG A 713 -1.55 11.47 -18.78
C ARG A 713 -2.97 10.94 -18.56
N ILE A 714 -3.97 11.61 -19.15
CA ILE A 714 -5.37 11.20 -19.04
C ILE A 714 -5.59 9.86 -19.75
N THR A 715 -4.97 9.65 -20.89
CA THR A 715 -5.03 8.38 -21.63
C THR A 715 -4.45 7.24 -20.79
N ASP A 716 -3.24 7.41 -20.26
CA ASP A 716 -2.57 6.38 -19.43
C ASP A 716 -3.40 6.04 -18.19
N TYR A 717 -3.94 7.07 -17.54
CA TYR A 717 -4.85 6.87 -16.41
C TYR A 717 -6.10 6.09 -16.80
N MET A 718 -6.77 6.44 -17.91
CA MET A 718 -7.98 5.75 -18.35
C MET A 718 -7.69 4.29 -18.73
N LEU A 719 -6.56 4.02 -19.38
CA LEU A 719 -6.14 2.64 -19.68
C LEU A 719 -5.89 1.84 -18.40
N LYS A 720 -5.19 2.43 -17.42
CA LYS A 720 -5.02 1.80 -16.11
C LYS A 720 -6.38 1.50 -15.46
N THR A 721 -7.29 2.46 -15.42
CA THR A 721 -8.61 2.28 -14.80
C THR A 721 -9.42 1.16 -15.45
N MET A 722 -9.35 1.02 -16.77
CA MET A 722 -10.02 -0.07 -17.50
C MET A 722 -9.44 -1.44 -17.12
N ARG A 723 -8.10 -1.54 -17.08
CA ARG A 723 -7.41 -2.79 -16.72
C ARG A 723 -7.69 -3.21 -15.28
N GLU A 724 -7.74 -2.24 -14.37
CA GLU A 724 -8.10 -2.48 -12.96
C GLU A 724 -9.58 -2.82 -12.79
N ALA A 725 -10.48 -2.19 -13.51
CA ALA A 725 -11.90 -2.53 -13.49
C ALA A 725 -12.19 -3.96 -13.96
N LYS A 726 -11.36 -4.54 -14.82
CA LYS A 726 -11.44 -5.94 -15.31
C LYS A 726 -12.77 -6.25 -16.00
N VAL A 727 -13.38 -5.25 -16.65
CA VAL A 727 -14.68 -5.39 -17.33
C VAL A 727 -14.51 -5.78 -18.80
N PHE A 728 -13.67 -5.06 -19.54
CA PHE A 728 -13.45 -5.27 -20.98
C PHE A 728 -11.99 -5.64 -21.28
N THR A 729 -11.08 -5.23 -20.46
CA THR A 729 -9.64 -5.50 -20.53
C THR A 729 -9.10 -5.72 -19.12
N SER A 730 -7.95 -6.34 -18.99
CA SER A 730 -7.27 -6.51 -17.69
C SER A 730 -5.77 -6.63 -17.91
N TRP A 731 -4.98 -6.54 -16.84
CA TRP A 731 -3.53 -6.79 -16.88
C TRP A 731 -3.21 -8.23 -17.35
N LEU A 732 -4.06 -9.20 -16.99
CA LEU A 732 -3.89 -10.61 -17.32
C LEU A 732 -4.32 -10.92 -18.76
N ASN A 733 -5.29 -10.17 -19.28
CA ASN A 733 -5.85 -10.39 -20.61
C ASN A 733 -6.17 -9.04 -21.25
N PRO A 734 -5.16 -8.32 -21.78
CA PRO A 734 -5.34 -7.04 -22.45
C PRO A 734 -6.21 -7.17 -23.70
N SER A 735 -7.15 -6.25 -23.89
CA SER A 735 -7.97 -6.15 -25.09
C SER A 735 -7.59 -4.90 -25.88
N GLU A 736 -6.72 -5.09 -26.86
CA GLU A 736 -6.21 -4.00 -27.69
C GLU A 736 -7.32 -3.16 -28.35
N PRO A 737 -8.41 -3.76 -28.92
CA PRO A 737 -9.48 -2.96 -29.54
C PRO A 737 -10.18 -2.02 -28.56
N HIS A 738 -10.41 -2.46 -27.31
CA HIS A 738 -11.07 -1.63 -26.30
C HIS A 738 -10.12 -0.52 -25.81
N GLU A 739 -8.85 -0.82 -25.63
CA GLU A 739 -7.82 0.15 -25.22
C GLU A 739 -7.60 1.21 -26.28
N GLN A 740 -7.53 0.83 -27.56
CA GLN A 740 -7.46 1.77 -28.68
C GLN A 740 -8.71 2.64 -28.78
N ALA A 741 -9.90 2.09 -28.55
CA ALA A 741 -11.15 2.86 -28.53
C ALA A 741 -11.15 3.94 -27.45
N MET A 742 -10.62 3.63 -26.26
CA MET A 742 -10.47 4.59 -25.18
C MET A 742 -9.45 5.67 -25.52
N THR A 743 -8.28 5.30 -25.99
CA THR A 743 -7.21 6.22 -26.41
C THR A 743 -7.75 7.23 -27.40
N ARG A 744 -8.35 6.75 -28.48
CA ARG A 744 -8.98 7.61 -29.48
C ARG A 744 -10.07 8.51 -28.92
N PHE A 745 -10.88 8.01 -28.00
CA PHE A 745 -11.93 8.80 -27.38
C PHE A 745 -11.37 9.96 -26.56
N VAL A 746 -10.35 9.72 -25.75
CA VAL A 746 -9.67 10.76 -24.94
C VAL A 746 -9.05 11.81 -25.87
N GLU A 747 -8.30 11.39 -26.90
CA GLU A 747 -7.68 12.28 -27.88
C GLU A 747 -8.72 13.18 -28.58
N MET A 748 -9.84 12.61 -29.00
CA MET A 748 -10.89 13.38 -29.68
C MET A 748 -11.62 14.33 -28.73
N VAL A 749 -11.88 13.92 -27.48
CA VAL A 749 -12.54 14.76 -26.47
C VAL A 749 -11.66 15.95 -26.13
N LEU A 750 -10.38 15.72 -25.90
CA LEU A 750 -9.41 16.77 -25.50
C LEU A 750 -8.83 17.58 -26.67
N SER A 751 -9.10 17.18 -27.91
CA SER A 751 -8.60 17.86 -29.10
C SER A 751 -8.97 19.35 -29.11
N PRO A 752 -8.03 20.26 -29.50
CA PRO A 752 -8.34 21.64 -29.74
C PRO A 752 -9.44 21.86 -30.80
N ALA A 753 -9.57 20.92 -31.75
CA ALA A 753 -10.62 20.94 -32.77
C ALA A 753 -12.03 20.72 -32.22
N ASN A 754 -12.16 20.16 -31.01
CA ASN A 754 -13.44 19.95 -30.32
C ASN A 754 -13.88 21.23 -29.57
N ALA A 755 -13.93 22.35 -30.32
CA ALA A 755 -14.17 23.67 -29.74
C ALA A 755 -15.51 23.78 -28.98
N ALA A 756 -16.55 23.08 -29.42
CA ALA A 756 -17.86 23.09 -28.75
C ALA A 756 -17.79 22.46 -27.36
N PHE A 757 -17.11 21.33 -27.22
CA PHE A 757 -16.86 20.70 -25.91
C PHE A 757 -15.97 21.57 -25.03
N ARG A 758 -14.82 22.03 -25.56
CA ARG A 758 -13.85 22.81 -24.77
C ARG A 758 -14.42 24.10 -24.19
N ARG A 759 -15.35 24.73 -24.90
CA ARG A 759 -16.03 25.94 -24.41
C ARG A 759 -16.98 25.60 -23.26
N ASP A 760 -17.95 24.70 -23.48
CA ASP A 760 -18.97 24.33 -22.47
C ASP A 760 -18.32 23.67 -21.25
N PHE A 761 -17.28 22.86 -21.47
CA PHE A 761 -16.50 22.23 -20.42
C PHE A 761 -15.69 23.27 -19.62
N GLY A 762 -14.98 24.17 -20.30
CA GLY A 762 -14.10 25.16 -19.68
C GLY A 762 -14.82 26.11 -18.73
N GLU A 763 -16.06 26.52 -19.06
CA GLU A 763 -16.88 27.34 -18.20
C GLU A 763 -17.17 26.65 -16.85
N LEU A 764 -17.60 25.41 -16.88
CA LEU A 764 -17.85 24.63 -15.66
C LEU A 764 -16.56 24.30 -14.91
N ALA A 765 -15.52 23.83 -15.62
CA ALA A 765 -14.25 23.44 -15.03
C ALA A 765 -13.55 24.60 -14.32
N SER A 766 -13.57 25.80 -14.90
CA SER A 766 -13.00 27.01 -14.28
C SER A 766 -13.72 27.40 -12.99
N ARG A 767 -15.04 27.26 -12.94
CA ARG A 767 -15.82 27.54 -11.73
C ARG A 767 -15.60 26.48 -10.67
N VAL A 768 -15.61 25.22 -11.04
CA VAL A 768 -15.30 24.10 -10.12
C VAL A 768 -13.86 24.21 -9.58
N ALA A 769 -12.91 24.65 -10.40
CA ALA A 769 -11.54 24.88 -9.95
C ALA A 769 -11.47 25.93 -8.83
N ARG A 770 -12.25 27.03 -8.90
CA ARG A 770 -12.31 28.03 -7.83
C ARG A 770 -12.90 27.44 -6.53
N TYR A 771 -14.00 26.69 -6.60
CA TYR A 771 -14.53 25.99 -5.42
C TYR A 771 -13.49 25.03 -4.83
N GLY A 772 -12.75 24.32 -5.70
CA GLY A 772 -11.66 23.44 -5.32
C GLY A 772 -10.55 24.13 -4.53
N VAL A 773 -10.20 25.37 -4.85
CA VAL A 773 -9.22 26.17 -4.11
C VAL A 773 -9.62 26.28 -2.64
N TYR A 774 -10.84 26.68 -2.35
CA TYR A 774 -11.30 26.87 -0.97
C TYR A 774 -11.48 25.56 -0.22
N ASN A 775 -11.96 24.51 -0.88
CA ASN A 775 -12.04 23.16 -0.30
C ASN A 775 -10.63 22.63 0.04
N SER A 776 -9.64 22.87 -0.82
CA SER A 776 -8.26 22.46 -0.58
C SER A 776 -7.62 23.19 0.60
N LEU A 777 -7.80 24.52 0.67
CA LEU A 777 -7.31 25.31 1.81
C LEU A 777 -7.99 24.89 3.12
N ALA A 778 -9.29 24.64 3.09
CA ALA A 778 -10.04 24.17 4.25
C ALA A 778 -9.55 22.79 4.73
N GLN A 779 -9.36 21.84 3.81
CA GLN A 779 -8.80 20.53 4.10
C GLN A 779 -7.38 20.61 4.68
N LEU A 780 -6.55 21.49 4.12
CA LEU A 780 -5.20 21.79 4.61
C LEU A 780 -5.24 22.30 6.06
N ALA A 781 -6.10 23.26 6.34
CA ALA A 781 -6.23 23.83 7.68
C ALA A 781 -6.69 22.80 8.72
N ILE A 782 -7.65 21.94 8.36
CA ILE A 782 -8.07 20.82 9.21
C ILE A 782 -6.89 19.85 9.42
N LYS A 783 -6.14 19.50 8.36
CA LYS A 783 -4.99 18.59 8.44
C LYS A 783 -3.95 19.08 9.44
N ILE A 784 -3.60 20.38 9.38
CA ILE A 784 -2.55 20.94 10.24
C ILE A 784 -3.05 21.18 11.67
N GLY A 785 -4.32 21.55 11.87
CA GLY A 785 -4.85 21.94 13.18
C GLY A 785 -5.45 20.79 13.99
N ALA A 786 -5.95 19.76 13.34
CA ALA A 786 -6.61 18.63 14.01
C ALA A 786 -5.64 17.77 14.85
N PRO A 787 -6.18 16.91 15.76
CA PRO A 787 -5.40 15.90 16.46
C PRO A 787 -4.71 14.93 15.48
N GLY A 788 -3.47 14.59 15.77
CA GLY A 788 -2.61 13.77 14.91
C GLY A 788 -1.39 14.54 14.41
N VAL A 789 -0.59 13.90 13.57
CA VAL A 789 0.61 14.44 12.94
C VAL A 789 0.31 14.73 11.47
N PRO A 790 0.28 15.98 11.02
CA PRO A 790 0.11 16.32 9.61
C PRO A 790 1.20 15.65 8.75
N ASP A 791 0.79 14.88 7.75
CA ASP A 791 1.68 14.26 6.79
C ASP A 791 1.50 14.90 5.41
N PHE A 792 2.60 15.33 4.82
CA PHE A 792 2.63 15.95 3.49
C PHE A 792 3.33 14.99 2.52
N TYR A 793 2.61 14.56 1.52
CA TYR A 793 3.22 13.87 0.40
C TYR A 793 3.98 14.89 -0.47
N GLN A 794 5.15 14.49 -0.97
CA GLN A 794 6.02 15.38 -1.75
C GLN A 794 5.25 16.14 -2.84
N GLY A 795 5.42 17.44 -2.87
CA GLY A 795 4.82 18.32 -3.86
C GLY A 795 3.44 18.87 -3.52
N THR A 796 2.78 18.39 -2.46
CA THR A 796 1.40 18.78 -2.12
C THR A 796 1.28 20.12 -1.42
N GLU A 797 2.36 20.78 -1.11
CA GLU A 797 2.37 22.17 -0.62
C GLU A 797 2.01 23.21 -1.69
N LEU A 798 2.08 22.84 -2.99
CA LEU A 798 1.43 23.53 -4.10
C LEU A 798 0.18 22.76 -4.54
N TRP A 799 -0.52 23.27 -5.56
CA TRP A 799 -1.61 22.51 -6.16
C TRP A 799 -1.08 21.23 -6.81
N ASP A 800 -1.62 20.10 -6.38
CA ASP A 800 -1.30 18.79 -6.91
C ASP A 800 -2.54 18.19 -7.59
N PHE A 801 -2.47 17.99 -8.89
CA PHE A 801 -3.50 17.38 -9.71
C PHE A 801 -3.10 16.01 -10.21
N SER A 802 -2.30 15.29 -9.45
CA SER A 802 -1.89 13.93 -9.75
C SER A 802 -3.05 12.96 -9.57
N LEU A 803 -3.02 11.92 -10.39
CA LEU A 803 -3.89 10.75 -10.33
C LEU A 803 -3.12 9.59 -9.66
N VAL A 804 -3.65 8.38 -9.70
CA VAL A 804 -2.99 7.20 -9.12
C VAL A 804 -1.63 6.94 -9.77
N ASP A 805 -0.74 6.23 -9.05
CA ASP A 805 0.56 5.83 -9.60
C ASP A 805 0.48 5.28 -11.04
N PRO A 806 1.48 5.53 -11.87
CA PRO A 806 2.74 6.25 -11.58
C PRO A 806 2.62 7.78 -11.64
N ASP A 807 1.47 8.36 -11.95
CA ASP A 807 1.28 9.80 -12.13
C ASP A 807 1.63 10.61 -10.87
N ASN A 808 1.32 10.13 -9.67
CA ASN A 808 1.65 10.76 -8.40
C ASN A 808 3.12 10.57 -7.95
N ARG A 809 3.94 9.88 -8.73
CA ARG A 809 5.38 9.67 -8.45
C ARG A 809 6.29 10.46 -9.38
N ARG A 810 5.73 11.40 -10.14
CA ARG A 810 6.51 12.28 -10.99
C ARG A 810 7.50 13.11 -10.16
N PRO A 811 8.68 13.43 -10.71
CA PRO A 811 9.66 14.28 -10.03
C PRO A 811 9.07 15.63 -9.60
N VAL A 812 9.45 16.08 -8.41
CA VAL A 812 9.02 17.34 -7.82
C VAL A 812 10.06 18.42 -8.13
N ASP A 813 9.63 19.55 -8.71
CA ASP A 813 10.50 20.72 -8.93
C ASP A 813 10.64 21.52 -7.62
N TYR A 814 11.63 21.13 -6.80
CA TYR A 814 11.92 21.81 -5.53
C TYR A 814 12.55 23.20 -5.72
N GLU A 815 13.21 23.45 -6.84
CA GLU A 815 13.80 24.76 -7.14
C GLU A 815 12.72 25.82 -7.40
N LYS A 816 11.68 25.45 -8.13
CA LYS A 816 10.49 26.29 -8.28
C LYS A 816 9.85 26.60 -6.92
N ARG A 817 9.71 25.60 -6.07
CA ARG A 817 9.10 25.74 -4.73
C ARG A 817 9.90 26.65 -3.82
N ARG A 818 11.23 26.52 -3.83
CA ARG A 818 12.13 27.39 -3.08
C ARG A 818 11.95 28.86 -3.50
N ARG A 819 11.98 29.14 -4.80
CA ARG A 819 11.76 30.49 -5.35
C ARG A 819 10.39 31.08 -4.98
N LEU A 820 9.34 30.24 -5.03
CA LEU A 820 7.98 30.67 -4.63
C LEU A 820 7.91 30.96 -3.12
N LEU A 821 8.55 30.14 -2.29
CA LEU A 821 8.59 30.34 -0.84
C LEU A 821 9.33 31.63 -0.44
N GLU A 822 10.32 32.04 -1.22
CA GLU A 822 11.05 33.31 -1.04
C GLU A 822 10.24 34.54 -1.45
N ASN A 823 9.24 34.35 -2.35
CA ASN A 823 8.46 35.43 -2.97
C ASN A 823 6.96 35.20 -2.79
N LEU A 824 6.49 34.96 -1.57
CA LEU A 824 5.09 34.62 -1.30
C LEU A 824 4.14 35.78 -1.62
N GLY A 825 4.50 36.99 -1.29
CA GLY A 825 3.65 38.18 -1.52
C GLY A 825 2.61 38.44 -0.43
N ASP A 826 1.71 39.38 -0.70
CA ASP A 826 0.61 39.74 0.23
C ASP A 826 -0.56 38.80 0.11
N PRO A 827 -1.25 38.41 1.21
CA PRO A 827 -2.40 37.53 1.18
C PRO A 827 -3.53 37.96 0.23
N ALA A 828 -3.76 39.26 0.05
CA ALA A 828 -4.78 39.77 -0.86
C ALA A 828 -4.44 39.49 -2.32
N GLU A 829 -3.19 39.75 -2.72
CA GLU A 829 -2.66 39.43 -4.08
C GLU A 829 -2.76 37.92 -4.36
N LEU A 830 -2.42 37.08 -3.36
CA LEU A 830 -2.46 35.64 -3.51
C LEU A 830 -3.90 35.11 -3.73
N LEU A 831 -4.91 35.78 -3.18
CA LEU A 831 -6.32 35.42 -3.39
C LEU A 831 -6.83 35.85 -4.77
N GLU A 832 -6.30 36.91 -5.34
CA GLU A 832 -6.62 37.35 -6.69
C GLU A 832 -6.04 36.44 -7.76
N HIS A 833 -4.86 35.82 -7.48
CA HIS A 833 -4.12 34.96 -8.37
C HIS A 833 -3.78 33.59 -7.77
N PRO A 834 -4.78 32.77 -7.41
CA PRO A 834 -4.56 31.51 -6.71
C PRO A 834 -3.96 30.40 -7.59
N GLU A 835 -3.93 30.60 -8.92
CA GLU A 835 -3.59 29.58 -9.92
C GLU A 835 -2.13 29.15 -9.90
N ASP A 836 -1.20 29.98 -9.41
CA ASP A 836 0.23 29.68 -9.38
C ASP A 836 0.66 28.79 -8.17
N GLY A 837 -0.26 28.59 -7.21
CA GLY A 837 -0.05 27.75 -6.03
C GLY A 837 0.56 28.47 -4.84
N ARG A 838 1.03 29.72 -4.97
CA ARG A 838 1.59 30.50 -3.82
C ARG A 838 0.60 30.62 -2.68
N LEU A 839 -0.68 30.73 -2.97
CA LEU A 839 -1.75 30.80 -1.96
C LEU A 839 -1.74 29.57 -1.02
N LYS A 840 -1.63 28.35 -1.59
CA LYS A 840 -1.57 27.13 -0.80
C LYS A 840 -0.24 27.01 -0.04
N LEU A 841 0.87 27.38 -0.68
CA LEU A 841 2.19 27.40 -0.06
C LEU A 841 2.25 28.39 1.12
N PHE A 842 1.68 29.58 0.97
CA PHE A 842 1.55 30.58 2.05
C PHE A 842 0.74 30.02 3.22
N ALA A 843 -0.43 29.46 2.94
CA ALA A 843 -1.28 28.85 3.98
C ALA A 843 -0.56 27.70 4.69
N THR A 844 0.11 26.82 3.94
CA THR A 844 0.89 25.68 4.48
C THR A 844 1.99 26.17 5.41
N THR A 845 2.81 27.10 4.93
CA THR A 845 3.97 27.61 5.67
C THR A 845 3.54 28.34 6.95
N THR A 846 2.52 29.20 6.86
CA THR A 846 1.99 29.96 8.00
C THR A 846 1.49 29.02 9.09
N MET A 847 0.66 28.06 8.74
CA MET A 847 0.10 27.12 9.72
C MET A 847 1.12 26.14 10.28
N LEU A 848 2.06 25.64 9.49
CA LEU A 848 3.12 24.74 9.95
C LEU A 848 4.06 25.45 10.93
N LYS A 849 4.44 26.70 10.66
CA LYS A 849 5.25 27.51 11.56
C LYS A 849 4.53 27.78 12.88
N ALA A 850 3.24 28.15 12.84
CA ALA A 850 2.43 28.33 14.03
C ALA A 850 2.31 27.03 14.85
N ARG A 851 2.06 25.88 14.18
CA ARG A 851 2.02 24.58 14.83
C ARG A 851 3.36 24.19 15.45
N ARG A 852 4.48 24.45 14.77
CA ARG A 852 5.84 24.16 15.28
C ARG A 852 6.15 25.02 16.50
N ALA A 853 5.81 26.31 16.48
CA ALA A 853 5.98 27.24 17.61
C ALA A 853 5.11 26.87 18.82
N ALA A 854 3.91 26.33 18.57
CA ALA A 854 2.96 25.93 19.60
C ALA A 854 2.85 24.39 19.69
N HIS A 855 3.94 23.63 19.46
CA HIS A 855 3.93 22.17 19.31
C HIS A 855 3.17 21.44 20.43
N ASP A 856 3.39 21.80 21.69
CA ASP A 856 2.71 21.17 22.81
C ASP A 856 1.19 21.40 22.81
N LEU A 857 0.73 22.55 22.36
CA LEU A 857 -0.70 22.86 22.23
C LEU A 857 -1.35 21.92 21.20
N PHE A 858 -0.73 21.72 20.05
CA PHE A 858 -1.26 20.82 19.01
C PHE A 858 -1.05 19.34 19.34
N ARG A 859 0.00 18.99 20.07
CA ARG A 859 0.28 17.60 20.49
C ARG A 859 -0.63 17.16 21.63
N CYS A 860 -0.66 17.94 22.73
CA CYS A 860 -1.31 17.53 23.98
C CYS A 860 -2.61 18.29 24.27
N GLY A 861 -2.90 19.39 23.55
CA GLY A 861 -4.08 20.20 23.79
C GLY A 861 -5.38 19.43 23.54
N ARG A 862 -6.37 19.69 24.37
CA ARG A 862 -7.73 19.16 24.23
C ARG A 862 -8.36 19.63 22.92
N TYR A 863 -9.07 18.75 22.25
CA TYR A 863 -9.89 19.06 21.07
C TYR A 863 -11.29 19.48 21.51
N GLU A 864 -11.73 20.65 21.12
CA GLU A 864 -13.06 21.19 21.41
C GLU A 864 -13.79 21.55 20.12
N PRO A 865 -14.92 20.89 19.82
CA PRO A 865 -15.84 21.35 18.78
C PRO A 865 -16.42 22.71 19.14
N LEU A 866 -16.43 23.65 18.19
CA LEU A 866 -17.07 24.95 18.39
C LEU A 866 -18.44 24.99 17.76
N ALA A 867 -19.44 25.45 18.51
CA ALA A 867 -20.79 25.59 18.00
C ALA A 867 -20.87 26.79 17.04
N ILE A 868 -21.60 26.62 15.95
CA ILE A 868 -21.85 27.65 14.95
C ILE A 868 -23.33 28.00 14.99
N ASP A 869 -23.63 29.30 14.93
CA ASP A 869 -25.01 29.83 14.89
C ASP A 869 -25.15 30.86 13.78
N GLY A 870 -26.36 31.08 13.30
CA GLY A 870 -26.67 32.04 12.23
C GLY A 870 -27.18 31.42 10.93
N SER A 871 -27.46 32.26 9.94
CA SER A 871 -28.22 31.89 8.72
C SER A 871 -27.43 31.02 7.74
N VAL A 872 -26.10 31.09 7.77
CA VAL A 872 -25.22 30.27 6.93
C VAL A 872 -24.28 29.35 7.75
N ARG A 873 -24.72 28.94 8.94
CA ARG A 873 -23.98 28.11 9.88
C ARG A 873 -23.47 26.78 9.28
N GLU A 874 -24.19 26.21 8.34
CA GLU A 874 -23.85 24.95 7.70
C GLU A 874 -22.60 25.03 6.82
N HIS A 875 -22.16 26.26 6.49
CA HIS A 875 -20.98 26.52 5.67
C HIS A 875 -19.71 26.74 6.48
N VAL A 876 -19.73 26.62 7.81
CA VAL A 876 -18.57 26.77 8.68
C VAL A 876 -18.31 25.47 9.42
N PHE A 877 -17.04 25.09 9.52
CA PHE A 877 -16.55 24.05 10.42
C PHE A 877 -15.44 24.65 11.27
N ALA A 878 -15.57 24.58 12.63
CA ALA A 878 -14.58 25.17 13.51
C ALA A 878 -14.35 24.36 14.78
N PHE A 879 -13.12 24.34 15.27
CA PHE A 879 -12.71 23.69 16.51
C PHE A 879 -11.57 24.44 17.17
N ALA A 880 -11.41 24.27 18.50
CA ALA A 880 -10.30 24.77 19.28
C ALA A 880 -9.35 23.65 19.72
N ARG A 881 -8.07 24.02 19.88
CA ARG A 881 -7.08 23.27 20.65
C ARG A 881 -6.78 24.07 21.90
N VAL A 882 -6.89 23.44 23.07
CA VAL A 882 -6.79 24.13 24.36
C VAL A 882 -5.79 23.40 25.28
N LEU A 883 -4.79 24.11 25.78
CA LEU A 883 -3.79 23.62 26.74
C LEU A 883 -3.53 24.68 27.83
N GLY A 884 -4.20 24.55 28.97
CA GLY A 884 -4.19 25.59 29.99
C GLY A 884 -4.78 26.89 29.43
N GLN A 885 -4.03 28.00 29.54
CA GLN A 885 -4.44 29.29 28.99
C GLN A 885 -4.13 29.47 27.50
N ARG A 886 -3.39 28.54 26.90
CA ARG A 886 -3.03 28.60 25.48
C ARG A 886 -4.15 28.01 24.64
N GLN A 887 -4.57 28.76 23.63
CA GLN A 887 -5.69 28.40 22.75
C GLN A 887 -5.33 28.72 21.30
N ALA A 888 -5.74 27.82 20.41
CA ALA A 888 -5.74 28.05 18.97
C ALA A 888 -7.07 27.57 18.39
N ILE A 889 -7.68 28.38 17.53
CA ILE A 889 -8.94 28.06 16.84
C ILE A 889 -8.65 27.89 15.36
N VAL A 890 -9.14 26.79 14.80
CA VAL A 890 -9.19 26.57 13.34
C VAL A 890 -10.62 26.70 12.90
N ALA A 891 -10.86 27.58 11.92
CA ALA A 891 -12.17 27.72 11.29
C ALA A 891 -12.02 27.70 9.77
N VAL A 892 -12.90 26.98 9.09
CA VAL A 892 -12.84 26.78 7.64
C VAL A 892 -14.23 26.82 7.01
N PRO A 893 -14.33 27.27 5.74
CA PRO A 893 -15.54 27.15 4.97
C PRO A 893 -15.74 25.72 4.48
N ARG A 894 -16.98 25.38 4.21
CA ARG A 894 -17.38 24.16 3.51
C ARG A 894 -18.61 24.42 2.65
N LEU A 895 -18.83 23.56 1.64
CA LEU A 895 -19.95 23.71 0.69
C LEU A 895 -19.98 25.09 0.05
N VAL A 896 -18.84 25.50 -0.50
CA VAL A 896 -18.59 26.87 -0.97
C VAL A 896 -19.35 27.21 -2.25
N ALA A 897 -19.69 26.22 -3.08
CA ALA A 897 -20.43 26.45 -4.33
C ALA A 897 -21.88 26.94 -4.06
N SER A 898 -22.48 26.49 -2.97
CA SER A 898 -23.79 26.94 -2.55
C SER A 898 -23.76 28.28 -1.80
N LEU A 899 -22.63 28.61 -1.14
CA LEU A 899 -22.43 29.88 -0.46
C LEU A 899 -22.09 31.02 -1.42
N GLN A 900 -21.18 30.76 -2.38
CA GLN A 900 -20.64 31.69 -3.38
C GLN A 900 -20.72 31.07 -4.79
N PRO A 901 -21.90 31.09 -5.45
CA PRO A 901 -22.13 30.45 -6.74
C PRO A 901 -21.24 30.97 -7.89
N ASP A 902 -20.75 32.21 -7.77
CA ASP A 902 -19.82 32.82 -8.75
C ASP A 902 -18.37 32.36 -8.57
N GLY A 903 -18.06 31.65 -7.48
CA GLY A 903 -16.72 31.17 -7.15
C GLY A 903 -15.80 32.24 -6.55
N SER A 904 -16.35 33.36 -6.07
CA SER A 904 -15.57 34.35 -5.32
C SER A 904 -15.15 33.82 -3.94
N ALA A 905 -14.13 34.46 -3.34
CA ALA A 905 -13.65 34.06 -2.03
C ALA A 905 -14.73 34.20 -0.96
N PRO A 906 -14.94 33.20 -0.09
CA PRO A 906 -15.91 33.26 0.99
C PRO A 906 -15.36 34.10 2.16
N THR A 907 -15.27 35.44 1.96
CA THR A 907 -14.74 36.40 2.91
C THR A 907 -15.72 37.51 3.22
N GLY A 908 -15.60 38.15 4.39
CA GLY A 908 -16.35 39.34 4.78
C GLY A 908 -17.87 39.12 4.94
N GLU A 909 -18.69 39.98 4.34
CA GLU A 909 -20.14 40.03 4.58
C GLU A 909 -20.96 38.83 4.04
N VAL A 910 -20.35 37.92 3.26
CA VAL A 910 -21.03 36.67 2.82
C VAL A 910 -21.50 35.85 4.03
N TRP A 911 -20.83 36.01 5.15
CA TRP A 911 -21.10 35.24 6.39
C TRP A 911 -22.30 35.80 7.17
N ARG A 912 -22.83 36.95 6.79
CA ARG A 912 -24.05 37.55 7.34
C ARG A 912 -24.02 37.64 8.88
N ASP A 913 -25.04 37.08 9.57
CA ASP A 913 -25.22 36.98 11.02
C ASP A 913 -24.53 35.77 11.66
N THR A 914 -23.74 35.00 10.87
CA THR A 914 -23.11 33.76 11.37
C THR A 914 -22.02 34.08 12.37
N ARG A 915 -21.97 33.30 13.46
CA ARG A 915 -21.05 33.44 14.58
C ARG A 915 -20.52 32.08 15.06
N ILE A 916 -19.33 32.12 15.57
CA ILE A 916 -18.58 30.96 16.05
C ILE A 916 -18.44 31.09 17.57
N ALA A 917 -18.91 30.10 18.32
CA ALA A 917 -18.70 30.07 19.77
C ALA A 917 -17.19 29.89 20.06
N VAL A 918 -16.74 30.51 21.15
CA VAL A 918 -15.36 30.34 21.62
C VAL A 918 -15.36 29.69 23.01
N PRO A 919 -14.21 29.11 23.46
CA PRO A 919 -14.09 28.56 24.81
C PRO A 919 -14.48 29.58 25.91
N ASP A 920 -14.97 29.11 27.05
CA ASP A 920 -15.45 29.96 28.12
C ASP A 920 -14.38 30.90 28.72
N ASP A 921 -13.11 30.47 28.66
CA ASP A 921 -11.92 31.23 29.11
C ASP A 921 -11.24 31.99 27.95
N ALA A 922 -11.97 32.26 26.86
CA ALA A 922 -11.46 32.95 25.68
C ALA A 922 -10.94 34.36 26.03
N PRO A 923 -9.85 34.82 25.36
CA PRO A 923 -9.39 36.21 25.47
C PRO A 923 -10.42 37.19 24.87
N ARG A 924 -10.15 38.49 24.97
CA ARG A 924 -11.02 39.51 24.35
C ARG A 924 -10.94 39.54 22.84
N CYS A 925 -9.87 39.07 22.25
CA CYS A 925 -9.72 38.89 20.81
C CYS A 925 -8.76 37.75 20.47
N TYR A 926 -8.91 37.23 19.27
CA TYR A 926 -7.96 36.29 18.67
C TYR A 926 -7.29 36.93 17.46
N ARG A 927 -5.99 36.70 17.31
CA ARG A 927 -5.22 37.16 16.16
C ARG A 927 -5.26 36.15 15.05
N GLN A 928 -5.65 36.55 13.86
CA GLN A 928 -5.60 35.78 12.62
C GLN A 928 -4.16 35.61 12.15
N ALA A 929 -3.70 34.37 12.03
CA ALA A 929 -2.30 34.08 11.67
C ALA A 929 -1.94 34.53 10.25
N PHE A 930 -2.90 34.59 9.32
CA PHE A 930 -2.66 34.95 7.92
C PHE A 930 -2.65 36.44 7.66
N THR A 931 -3.44 37.24 8.39
CA THR A 931 -3.62 38.68 8.14
C THR A 931 -3.11 39.56 9.29
N GLY A 932 -2.88 38.94 10.46
CA GLY A 932 -2.51 39.67 11.67
C GLY A 932 -3.67 40.45 12.32
N GLU A 933 -4.86 40.45 11.73
CA GLU A 933 -6.04 41.14 12.23
C GLU A 933 -6.62 40.45 13.46
N CYS A 934 -7.30 41.20 14.30
CA CYS A 934 -7.98 40.69 15.50
C CYS A 934 -9.48 40.46 15.25
N ALA A 935 -9.90 39.23 15.48
CA ALA A 935 -11.31 38.88 15.58
C ALA A 935 -11.78 39.10 17.02
N ALA A 936 -12.69 40.06 17.24
CA ALA A 936 -13.16 40.42 18.57
C ALA A 936 -14.12 39.38 19.14
N VAL A 937 -13.97 39.08 20.43
CA VAL A 937 -14.92 38.24 21.17
C VAL A 937 -16.00 39.13 21.78
N ILE A 938 -17.25 38.80 21.48
CA ILE A 938 -18.46 39.46 22.00
C ILE A 938 -19.18 38.49 22.94
N GLU A 939 -19.82 39.02 23.96
CA GLU A 939 -20.65 38.25 24.88
C GLU A 939 -22.12 38.53 24.59
N GLU A 940 -22.88 37.48 24.27
CA GLU A 940 -24.28 37.58 23.98
C GLU A 940 -25.04 36.35 24.48
N GLY A 941 -26.11 36.56 25.23
CA GLY A 941 -26.88 35.46 25.79
C GLY A 941 -26.15 34.59 26.80
N GLY A 942 -25.16 35.15 27.51
CA GLY A 942 -24.31 34.40 28.46
C GLY A 942 -23.28 33.46 27.79
N ARG A 943 -23.04 33.60 26.49
CA ARG A 943 -22.06 32.84 25.71
C ARG A 943 -21.15 33.80 24.95
N ARG A 944 -19.91 33.37 24.71
CA ARG A 944 -18.90 34.14 23.97
C ARG A 944 -18.83 33.69 22.51
N TRP A 945 -18.81 34.67 21.63
CA TRP A 945 -18.87 34.48 20.18
C TRP A 945 -17.86 35.36 19.45
N MET A 946 -17.46 34.92 18.25
CA MET A 946 -16.83 35.76 17.22
C MET A 946 -17.75 35.77 16.01
N ARG A 947 -17.87 36.94 15.33
CA ARG A 947 -18.57 37.00 14.03
C ARG A 947 -17.75 36.26 12.97
N ALA A 948 -18.37 35.40 12.18
CA ALA A 948 -17.70 34.73 11.09
C ALA A 948 -17.17 35.71 10.03
N ALA A 949 -17.86 36.82 9.82
CA ALA A 949 -17.41 37.92 8.96
C ALA A 949 -16.06 38.52 9.40
N ASP A 950 -15.80 38.61 10.72
CA ASP A 950 -14.55 39.15 11.27
C ASP A 950 -13.43 38.06 11.21
N VAL A 951 -13.78 36.77 11.45
CA VAL A 951 -12.89 35.65 11.38
C VAL A 951 -12.34 35.41 9.96
N PHE A 952 -13.20 35.55 8.97
CA PHE A 952 -12.91 35.42 7.54
C PHE A 952 -12.90 36.77 6.81
N ALA A 953 -12.51 37.85 7.47
CA ALA A 953 -12.60 39.19 6.89
C ALA A 953 -11.88 39.32 5.56
N ARG A 954 -10.65 38.84 5.47
CA ARG A 954 -9.76 39.00 4.30
C ARG A 954 -9.12 37.69 3.82
N PHE A 955 -9.32 36.57 4.55
CA PHE A 955 -8.75 35.27 4.18
C PHE A 955 -9.76 34.14 4.40
N PRO A 956 -9.91 33.19 3.46
CA PRO A 956 -11.02 32.24 3.47
C PRO A 956 -10.91 31.13 4.52
N ILE A 957 -9.77 30.97 5.16
CA ILE A 957 -9.54 30.04 6.28
C ILE A 957 -8.94 30.79 7.47
N ALA A 958 -9.10 30.26 8.67
CA ALA A 958 -8.58 30.89 9.86
C ALA A 958 -7.78 29.93 10.73
N LEU A 959 -6.61 30.37 11.16
CA LEU A 959 -5.90 29.92 12.35
C LEU A 959 -5.82 31.14 13.27
N LEU A 960 -6.52 31.06 14.39
CA LEU A 960 -6.62 32.15 15.35
C LEU A 960 -5.86 31.78 16.62
N GLU A 961 -4.99 32.66 17.06
CA GLU A 961 -4.19 32.49 18.27
C GLU A 961 -4.68 33.48 19.34
N ALA A 962 -4.74 33.05 20.60
CA ALA A 962 -5.05 33.94 21.72
C ALA A 962 -4.10 35.14 21.74
N ALA A 963 -4.62 36.39 21.65
CA ALA A 963 -3.86 37.60 21.56
C ALA A 963 -3.62 38.22 22.95
#